data_836a3cac048225957f3fdebddf2b88a3
#
_entry.id   836a3cac048225957f3fdebddf2b88a3
#
_cell.length_a   1.000
_cell.length_b   1.000
_cell.length_c   1.000
_cell.angle_alpha   90.00
_cell.angle_beta   90.00
_cell.angle_gamma   90.00
#
_symmetry.space_group_name_H-M   'P 1'
#
loop_
_entity.id
_entity.type
_entity.pdbx_description
1 polymer ?
#
loop_
_entity_poly.entity_id
_entity_poly.type
_entity_poly.pdbx_seq_one_letter_code
_entity_poly.pdbx_strand_id
1 'polypeptide(L)'
;MNLDEIRTHISSLDKELLTLLAKRKGLSLEVARSKLKNPRPIRDQEREQALLVELINVGRPLGLDAHYITQIYHTIIEDSVRSQQALLQDLLNPQDEVPAISVAFLGLRGSYSNMAARKYLSRFQATLVEHNCDSFQQIFDTVESGQAQYGILPIENTSSGAINDVFDLMQHTSLSIVGELTQPIEHCLLVAVDTEVSKLKTLYTHPQVYQQCSQYLKTLPNVTVEFCAASSNAMELVAKAQRDDIGAMGSADGGELHGLKPLVTGLANQKQNMTRFIVVARKPVEVAEQIPAKTSFIMSTGQQSGALVETLLVLRNHDIPMTKLESRPIIGNPWEEMFYVDVAANVNSAQMQAALVELKDIVRFIKILGCYPSAEVAPTHISAKALSQETALGQDTLARTKKAHQNKPALSPQETTPNSVLPLSLQVGRFNMSGQEPLLAALVNSWPETVSLQEMARHLKEHGGQVLALPCFGVGDHQHEQARLQQLREVAAQFDLAAMTWVHTPEQLKRAAESLDVLLLQPLAAGREALLMAAGRCTRPVLLPVSEIEEETLAAAELILAQGNQQVALLAGQERSLSQLLSLQKHSRLPLVSQLNGQDALLPELAGALQSAGVQGFALRFDESESLAPMQQLAQRVYQG
;
A
#
# COMPACT_ATOMS: atom_id res chain seq x y z
N MET A 1 -5.12 37.30 20.69
CA MET A 1 -5.98 36.16 21.11
C MET A 1 -5.20 35.29 22.07
N ASN A 2 -5.77 34.96 23.21
CA ASN A 2 -5.19 34.00 24.12
C ASN A 2 -5.46 32.55 23.63
N LEU A 3 -4.80 31.57 24.24
CA LEU A 3 -4.89 30.17 23.81
C LEU A 3 -6.34 29.62 23.89
N ASP A 4 -7.10 30.05 24.88
CA ASP A 4 -8.49 29.58 25.08
C ASP A 4 -9.46 30.20 24.08
N GLU A 5 -9.25 31.44 23.68
CA GLU A 5 -9.99 32.09 22.59
C GLU A 5 -9.73 31.37 21.26
N ILE A 6 -8.46 31.00 20.97
CA ILE A 6 -8.09 30.25 19.75
C ILE A 6 -8.78 28.90 19.75
N ARG A 7 -8.75 28.16 20.85
CA ARG A 7 -9.43 26.84 20.99
C ARG A 7 -10.94 26.95 20.79
N THR A 8 -11.55 27.99 21.31
CA THR A 8 -12.99 28.24 21.15
C THR A 8 -13.35 28.50 19.68
N HIS A 9 -12.55 29.26 18.97
CA HIS A 9 -12.74 29.50 17.53
C HIS A 9 -12.56 28.22 16.71
N ILE A 10 -11.53 27.42 17.01
CA ILE A 10 -11.33 26.11 16.35
C ILE A 10 -12.56 25.22 16.57
N SER A 11 -13.06 25.11 17.79
CA SER A 11 -14.24 24.30 18.12
C SER A 11 -15.51 24.80 17.41
N SER A 12 -15.64 26.09 17.14
CA SER A 12 -16.74 26.64 16.35
C SER A 12 -16.64 26.24 14.89
N LEU A 13 -15.45 26.36 14.31
CA LEU A 13 -15.18 25.94 12.92
C LEU A 13 -15.40 24.43 12.71
N ASP A 14 -15.00 23.60 13.69
CA ASP A 14 -15.24 22.15 13.64
C ASP A 14 -16.74 21.82 13.58
N LYS A 15 -17.58 22.53 14.34
CA LYS A 15 -19.04 22.36 14.30
C LYS A 15 -19.64 22.77 12.94
N GLU A 16 -19.14 23.85 12.35
CA GLU A 16 -19.54 24.28 11.00
C GLU A 16 -19.14 23.25 9.96
N LEU A 17 -17.92 22.73 10.04
CA LEU A 17 -17.42 21.68 9.15
C LEU A 17 -18.30 20.41 9.24
N LEU A 18 -18.64 19.95 10.45
CA LEU A 18 -19.55 18.81 10.63
C LEU A 18 -20.93 19.07 10.01
N THR A 19 -21.44 20.28 10.14
CA THR A 19 -22.73 20.67 9.53
C THR A 19 -22.68 20.62 8.00
N LEU A 20 -21.59 21.08 7.39
CA LEU A 20 -21.37 21.01 5.94
C LEU A 20 -21.20 19.58 5.44
N LEU A 21 -20.47 18.74 6.18
CA LEU A 21 -20.33 17.31 5.86
C LEU A 21 -21.67 16.58 5.91
N ALA A 22 -22.51 16.86 6.92
CA ALA A 22 -23.85 16.29 7.02
C ALA A 22 -24.75 16.70 5.83
N LYS A 23 -24.73 17.97 5.42
CA LYS A 23 -25.45 18.46 4.24
C LYS A 23 -24.96 17.79 2.97
N ARG A 24 -23.62 17.66 2.81
CA ARG A 24 -23.02 16.96 1.65
C ARG A 24 -23.45 15.51 1.59
N LYS A 25 -23.46 14.81 2.73
CA LYS A 25 -23.94 13.42 2.83
C LYS A 25 -25.40 13.30 2.40
N GLY A 26 -26.29 14.21 2.83
CA GLY A 26 -27.68 14.25 2.39
C GLY A 26 -27.81 14.38 0.86
N LEU A 27 -27.08 15.29 0.24
CA LEU A 27 -27.06 15.45 -1.22
C LEU A 27 -26.53 14.22 -1.95
N SER A 28 -25.55 13.51 -1.36
CA SER A 28 -25.04 12.25 -1.91
C SER A 28 -26.12 11.17 -1.97
N LEU A 29 -27.01 11.09 -0.97
CA LEU A 29 -28.15 10.16 -0.97
C LEU A 29 -29.20 10.54 -2.03
N GLU A 30 -29.42 11.83 -2.27
CA GLU A 30 -30.28 12.28 -3.38
C GLU A 30 -29.72 11.87 -4.76
N VAL A 31 -28.40 11.93 -4.93
CA VAL A 31 -27.74 11.41 -6.15
C VAL A 31 -28.02 9.92 -6.32
N ALA A 32 -27.97 9.12 -5.26
CA ALA A 32 -28.30 7.69 -5.32
C ALA A 32 -29.76 7.48 -5.78
N ARG A 33 -30.71 8.20 -5.20
CA ARG A 33 -32.13 8.13 -5.61
C ARG A 33 -32.34 8.51 -7.08
N SER A 34 -31.57 9.49 -7.57
CA SER A 34 -31.62 9.89 -8.99
C SER A 34 -31.08 8.79 -9.91
N LYS A 35 -30.04 8.06 -9.48
CA LYS A 35 -29.43 6.94 -10.22
C LYS A 35 -30.36 5.72 -10.33
N LEU A 36 -31.30 5.54 -9.42
CA LEU A 36 -32.37 4.52 -9.57
C LEU A 36 -33.28 4.79 -10.78
N LYS A 37 -33.58 6.05 -11.04
CA LYS A 37 -34.45 6.43 -12.18
C LYS A 37 -33.71 6.39 -13.51
N ASN A 38 -32.43 6.71 -13.50
CA ASN A 38 -31.54 6.73 -14.66
C ASN A 38 -30.27 5.91 -14.31
N PRO A 39 -30.22 4.61 -14.63
CA PRO A 39 -29.12 3.74 -14.30
C PRO A 39 -27.76 4.29 -14.75
N ARG A 40 -26.91 4.66 -13.80
CA ARG A 40 -25.51 5.06 -14.01
C ARG A 40 -24.67 4.44 -12.91
N PRO A 41 -23.41 4.10 -13.17
CA PRO A 41 -22.52 3.60 -12.12
C PRO A 41 -22.54 4.51 -10.90
N ILE A 42 -22.54 3.93 -9.72
CA ILE A 42 -22.45 4.71 -8.47
C ILE A 42 -21.15 5.50 -8.48
N ARG A 43 -20.09 4.87 -8.96
CA ARG A 43 -18.77 5.45 -9.06
C ARG A 43 -18.53 5.98 -10.47
N ASP A 44 -18.14 7.24 -10.56
CA ASP A 44 -17.75 7.93 -11.78
C ASP A 44 -16.31 8.45 -11.56
N GLN A 45 -15.34 7.62 -11.96
CA GLN A 45 -13.91 7.90 -11.71
C GLN A 45 -13.45 9.19 -12.40
N GLU A 46 -13.94 9.47 -13.61
CA GLU A 46 -13.58 10.69 -14.35
C GLU A 46 -14.07 11.95 -13.60
N ARG A 47 -15.31 11.91 -13.12
CA ARG A 47 -15.88 13.00 -12.34
C ARG A 47 -15.20 13.17 -10.99
N GLU A 48 -14.88 12.08 -10.30
CA GLU A 48 -14.15 12.11 -9.03
C GLU A 48 -12.77 12.72 -9.20
N GLN A 49 -12.07 12.36 -10.28
CA GLN A 49 -10.76 12.89 -10.63
C GLN A 49 -10.84 14.39 -10.95
N ALA A 50 -11.82 14.80 -11.77
CA ALA A 50 -12.06 16.21 -12.09
C ALA A 50 -12.37 17.04 -10.83
N LEU A 51 -13.21 16.50 -9.93
CA LEU A 51 -13.53 17.13 -8.64
C LEU A 51 -12.30 17.33 -7.76
N LEU A 52 -11.44 16.31 -7.63
CA LEU A 52 -10.24 16.40 -6.80
C LEU A 52 -9.27 17.45 -7.36
N VAL A 53 -9.08 17.51 -8.68
CA VAL A 53 -8.25 18.54 -9.33
C VAL A 53 -8.82 19.95 -9.07
N GLU A 54 -10.13 20.14 -9.18
CA GLU A 54 -10.79 21.41 -8.90
C GLU A 54 -10.58 21.82 -7.43
N LEU A 55 -10.77 20.91 -6.49
CA LEU A 55 -10.63 21.17 -5.06
C LEU A 55 -9.19 21.52 -4.68
N ILE A 56 -8.20 20.86 -5.29
CA ILE A 56 -6.79 21.20 -5.13
C ILE A 56 -6.53 22.64 -5.61
N ASN A 57 -7.08 23.03 -6.77
CA ASN A 57 -6.91 24.37 -7.31
C ASN A 57 -7.60 25.44 -6.44
N VAL A 58 -8.72 25.13 -5.81
CA VAL A 58 -9.42 26.04 -4.87
C VAL A 58 -8.69 26.13 -3.53
N GLY A 59 -8.14 25.02 -3.04
CA GLY A 59 -7.47 24.98 -1.73
C GLY A 59 -6.08 25.62 -1.70
N ARG A 60 -5.35 25.59 -2.83
CA ARG A 60 -4.02 26.21 -2.95
C ARG A 60 -3.94 27.67 -2.54
N PRO A 61 -4.78 28.56 -3.06
CA PRO A 61 -4.80 29.98 -2.65
C PRO A 61 -5.13 30.18 -1.17
N LEU A 62 -5.79 29.19 -0.54
CA LEU A 62 -6.13 29.18 0.88
C LEU A 62 -5.00 28.63 1.77
N GLY A 63 -3.86 28.25 1.18
CA GLY A 63 -2.72 27.70 1.89
C GLY A 63 -2.85 26.22 2.28
N LEU A 64 -3.77 25.49 1.67
CA LEU A 64 -3.95 24.05 1.91
C LEU A 64 -3.10 23.23 0.92
N ASP A 65 -2.40 22.23 1.47
CA ASP A 65 -1.59 21.29 0.69
C ASP A 65 -2.47 20.32 -0.10
N ALA A 66 -2.11 19.99 -1.35
CA ALA A 66 -2.86 19.09 -2.23
C ALA A 66 -2.96 17.68 -1.64
N HIS A 67 -1.91 17.18 -1.00
CA HIS A 67 -1.94 15.87 -0.37
C HIS A 67 -2.98 15.83 0.77
N TYR A 68 -3.00 16.86 1.59
CA TYR A 68 -3.98 17.03 2.67
C TYR A 68 -5.42 17.09 2.13
N ILE A 69 -5.66 17.90 1.07
CA ILE A 69 -6.98 17.97 0.41
C ILE A 69 -7.37 16.60 -0.14
N THR A 70 -6.44 15.93 -0.82
CA THR A 70 -6.69 14.62 -1.42
C THR A 70 -7.07 13.59 -0.38
N GLN A 71 -6.36 13.50 0.74
CA GLN A 71 -6.68 12.56 1.82
C GLN A 71 -8.07 12.78 2.41
N ILE A 72 -8.42 14.03 2.72
CA ILE A 72 -9.75 14.35 3.27
C ILE A 72 -10.84 13.99 2.27
N TYR A 73 -10.70 14.41 1.01
CA TYR A 73 -11.75 14.19 0.02
C TYR A 73 -11.83 12.74 -0.44
N HIS A 74 -10.76 11.95 -0.41
CA HIS A 74 -10.86 10.49 -0.59
C HIS A 74 -11.75 9.86 0.48
N THR A 75 -11.55 10.20 1.75
CA THR A 75 -12.39 9.71 2.85
C THR A 75 -13.86 10.12 2.66
N ILE A 76 -14.11 11.38 2.28
CA ILE A 76 -15.46 11.89 2.04
C ILE A 76 -16.13 11.22 0.82
N ILE A 77 -15.38 10.99 -0.26
CA ILE A 77 -15.89 10.31 -1.47
C ILE A 77 -16.21 8.84 -1.15
N GLU A 78 -15.32 8.14 -0.46
CA GLU A 78 -15.55 6.76 -0.03
C GLU A 78 -16.80 6.62 0.87
N ASP A 79 -16.98 7.50 1.86
CA ASP A 79 -18.20 7.51 2.70
C ASP A 79 -19.44 7.76 1.84
N SER A 80 -19.35 8.68 0.86
CA SER A 80 -20.43 8.96 -0.06
C SER A 80 -20.80 7.75 -0.93
N VAL A 81 -19.80 7.06 -1.49
CA VAL A 81 -20.01 5.85 -2.30
C VAL A 81 -20.64 4.75 -1.45
N ARG A 82 -20.09 4.47 -0.26
CA ARG A 82 -20.65 3.47 0.66
C ARG A 82 -22.09 3.80 1.09
N SER A 83 -22.36 5.06 1.39
CA SER A 83 -23.72 5.50 1.76
C SER A 83 -24.72 5.36 0.61
N GLN A 84 -24.31 5.66 -0.63
CA GLN A 84 -25.12 5.44 -1.82
C GLN A 84 -25.38 3.95 -2.06
N GLN A 85 -24.35 3.10 -1.95
CA GLN A 85 -24.46 1.63 -2.07
C GLN A 85 -25.46 1.08 -1.05
N ALA A 86 -25.33 1.48 0.22
CA ALA A 86 -26.21 1.04 1.28
C ALA A 86 -27.67 1.41 1.00
N LEU A 87 -27.93 2.67 0.64
CA LEU A 87 -29.29 3.12 0.31
C LEU A 87 -29.90 2.33 -0.86
N LEU A 88 -29.15 2.12 -1.95
CA LEU A 88 -29.64 1.37 -3.10
C LEU A 88 -29.88 -0.09 -2.75
N GLN A 89 -29.00 -0.67 -1.93
CA GLN A 89 -29.13 -2.05 -1.46
C GLN A 89 -30.39 -2.23 -0.59
N ASP A 90 -30.66 -1.29 0.30
CA ASP A 90 -31.86 -1.31 1.17
C ASP A 90 -33.14 -1.15 0.35
N LEU A 91 -33.13 -0.33 -0.69
CA LEU A 91 -34.30 -0.13 -1.57
C LEU A 91 -34.60 -1.34 -2.45
N LEU A 92 -33.58 -2.10 -2.86
CA LEU A 92 -33.76 -3.32 -3.66
C LEU A 92 -34.08 -4.55 -2.81
N ASN A 93 -33.63 -4.55 -1.57
CA ASN A 93 -33.87 -5.65 -0.63
C ASN A 93 -34.64 -5.12 0.59
N PRO A 94 -35.89 -4.69 0.40
CA PRO A 94 -36.67 -4.16 1.52
C PRO A 94 -36.79 -5.26 2.57
N GLN A 95 -36.29 -4.98 3.76
CA GLN A 95 -36.52 -5.81 4.91
C GLN A 95 -37.75 -5.27 5.61
N ASP A 96 -38.64 -6.17 6.02
CA ASP A 96 -39.69 -5.79 6.96
C ASP A 96 -39.01 -5.12 8.17
N GLU A 97 -39.62 -4.07 8.73
CA GLU A 97 -39.12 -3.41 9.94
C GLU A 97 -39.03 -4.45 11.07
N VAL A 98 -37.90 -5.13 11.15
CA VAL A 98 -37.66 -6.17 12.17
C VAL A 98 -37.07 -5.47 13.38
N PRO A 99 -37.72 -5.53 14.55
CA PRO A 99 -37.23 -4.86 15.76
C PRO A 99 -35.91 -5.46 16.26
N ALA A 100 -35.57 -6.66 15.82
CA ALA A 100 -34.34 -7.34 16.20
C ALA A 100 -33.77 -8.16 15.04
N ILE A 101 -32.45 -8.10 14.86
CA ILE A 101 -31.67 -8.90 13.91
C ILE A 101 -30.83 -9.90 14.67
N SER A 102 -30.94 -11.18 14.30
CA SER A 102 -30.16 -12.26 14.92
C SER A 102 -28.95 -12.65 14.08
N VAL A 103 -27.78 -12.80 14.73
CA VAL A 103 -26.50 -13.12 14.09
C VAL A 103 -25.75 -14.20 14.85
N ALA A 104 -25.25 -15.21 14.13
CA ALA A 104 -24.37 -16.25 14.63
C ALA A 104 -22.91 -15.94 14.28
N PHE A 105 -22.00 -16.11 15.23
CA PHE A 105 -20.56 -15.89 15.05
C PHE A 105 -19.75 -16.76 16.01
N LEU A 106 -18.46 -16.98 15.67
CA LEU A 106 -17.56 -17.80 16.48
C LEU A 106 -17.10 -17.06 17.73
N GLY A 107 -17.17 -17.74 18.87
CA GLY A 107 -16.67 -17.27 20.16
C GLY A 107 -17.65 -16.38 20.91
N LEU A 108 -17.15 -15.75 21.97
CA LEU A 108 -17.94 -14.91 22.88
C LEU A 108 -17.93 -13.44 22.48
N ARG A 109 -18.67 -12.64 23.21
CA ARG A 109 -18.68 -11.19 23.10
C ARG A 109 -17.27 -10.63 23.26
N GLY A 110 -16.88 -9.68 22.39
CA GLY A 110 -15.52 -9.12 22.36
C GLY A 110 -14.52 -9.91 21.48
N SER A 111 -14.93 -11.04 20.88
CA SER A 111 -14.12 -11.69 19.84
C SER A 111 -14.09 -10.86 18.55
N TYR A 112 -13.08 -11.05 17.70
CA TYR A 112 -13.01 -10.37 16.39
C TYR A 112 -14.23 -10.67 15.51
N SER A 113 -14.78 -11.87 15.58
CA SER A 113 -16.02 -12.24 14.89
C SER A 113 -17.24 -11.47 15.44
N ASN A 114 -17.32 -11.24 16.75
CA ASN A 114 -18.35 -10.38 17.35
C ASN A 114 -18.21 -8.93 16.90
N MET A 115 -16.98 -8.40 16.89
CA MET A 115 -16.71 -7.03 16.40
C MET A 115 -17.08 -6.89 14.92
N ALA A 116 -16.74 -7.87 14.09
CA ALA A 116 -17.12 -7.92 12.68
C ALA A 116 -18.64 -7.96 12.51
N ALA A 117 -19.36 -8.77 13.31
CA ALA A 117 -20.81 -8.85 13.31
C ALA A 117 -21.46 -7.51 13.66
N ARG A 118 -21.02 -6.86 14.73
CA ARG A 118 -21.50 -5.53 15.13
C ARG A 118 -21.24 -4.48 14.08
N LYS A 119 -20.03 -4.45 13.48
CA LYS A 119 -19.66 -3.53 12.42
C LYS A 119 -20.53 -3.70 11.17
N TYR A 120 -20.76 -4.95 10.73
CA TYR A 120 -21.59 -5.22 9.56
C TYR A 120 -23.06 -4.85 9.79
N LEU A 121 -23.58 -5.13 11.01
CA LEU A 121 -24.98 -4.91 11.33
C LEU A 121 -25.29 -3.50 11.87
N SER A 122 -24.26 -2.67 12.17
CA SER A 122 -24.44 -1.29 12.62
C SER A 122 -25.21 -0.40 11.63
N ARG A 123 -25.28 -0.82 10.37
CA ARG A 123 -26.08 -0.16 9.31
C ARG A 123 -27.59 -0.33 9.50
N PHE A 124 -28.01 -1.36 10.24
CA PHE A 124 -29.41 -1.61 10.54
C PHE A 124 -29.79 -0.97 11.89
N GLN A 125 -30.90 -0.25 11.92
CA GLN A 125 -31.43 0.36 13.16
C GLN A 125 -32.27 -0.65 13.93
N ALA A 126 -31.68 -1.81 14.29
CA ALA A 126 -32.38 -2.90 14.96
C ALA A 126 -31.60 -3.38 16.19
N THR A 127 -32.31 -3.97 17.16
CA THR A 127 -31.67 -4.63 18.31
C THR A 127 -30.93 -5.88 17.84
N LEU A 128 -29.66 -6.03 18.23
CA LEU A 128 -28.85 -7.18 17.86
C LEU A 128 -29.06 -8.33 18.84
N VAL A 129 -29.48 -9.48 18.31
CA VAL A 129 -29.56 -10.77 19.06
C VAL A 129 -28.35 -11.61 18.67
N GLU A 130 -27.43 -11.81 19.60
CA GLU A 130 -26.17 -12.51 19.41
C GLU A 130 -26.28 -13.99 19.71
N HIS A 131 -25.92 -14.87 18.76
CA HIS A 131 -25.78 -16.32 18.92
C HIS A 131 -24.30 -16.69 18.91
N ASN A 132 -23.75 -16.97 20.07
CA ASN A 132 -22.38 -17.42 20.24
C ASN A 132 -22.24 -18.88 19.83
N CYS A 133 -21.32 -19.18 18.93
CA CYS A 133 -21.05 -20.53 18.44
C CYS A 133 -19.63 -20.97 18.81
N ASP A 134 -19.46 -22.27 19.05
CA ASP A 134 -18.18 -22.86 19.43
C ASP A 134 -17.42 -23.42 18.21
N SER A 135 -18.09 -23.54 17.06
CA SER A 135 -17.49 -24.00 15.80
C SER A 135 -18.10 -23.30 14.59
N PHE A 136 -17.39 -23.32 13.47
CA PHE A 136 -17.92 -22.81 12.20
C PHE A 136 -19.14 -23.60 11.74
N GLN A 137 -19.16 -24.93 11.90
CA GLN A 137 -20.32 -25.77 11.58
C GLN A 137 -21.56 -25.29 12.31
N GLN A 138 -21.46 -24.99 13.60
CA GLN A 138 -22.59 -24.50 14.39
C GLN A 138 -23.15 -23.19 13.87
N ILE A 139 -22.31 -22.30 13.28
CA ILE A 139 -22.80 -21.07 12.65
C ILE A 139 -23.69 -21.40 11.46
N PHE A 140 -23.25 -22.33 10.57
CA PHE A 140 -24.04 -22.76 9.43
C PHE A 140 -25.37 -23.37 9.89
N ASP A 141 -25.33 -24.29 10.85
CA ASP A 141 -26.53 -24.96 11.38
C ASP A 141 -27.52 -23.95 12.00
N THR A 142 -27.03 -22.97 12.75
CA THR A 142 -27.84 -21.92 13.40
C THR A 142 -28.53 -21.03 12.36
N VAL A 143 -27.88 -20.72 11.23
CA VAL A 143 -28.47 -19.91 10.16
C VAL A 143 -29.40 -20.76 9.30
N GLU A 144 -29.03 -21.98 8.95
CA GLU A 144 -29.85 -22.89 8.13
C GLU A 144 -31.15 -23.28 8.87
N SER A 145 -31.09 -23.53 10.17
CA SER A 145 -32.28 -23.81 10.99
C SER A 145 -33.19 -22.58 11.21
N GLY A 146 -32.71 -21.38 10.92
CA GLY A 146 -33.45 -20.13 11.06
C GLY A 146 -33.41 -19.51 12.44
N GLN A 147 -32.59 -20.02 13.35
CA GLN A 147 -32.34 -19.42 14.67
C GLN A 147 -31.60 -18.06 14.52
N ALA A 148 -30.69 -17.96 13.56
CA ALA A 148 -30.09 -16.70 13.20
C ALA A 148 -30.46 -16.31 11.75
N GLN A 149 -30.53 -15.00 11.50
CA GLN A 149 -30.75 -14.46 10.16
C GLN A 149 -29.44 -14.41 9.36
N TYR A 150 -28.34 -14.09 10.04
CA TYR A 150 -27.00 -13.94 9.45
C TYR A 150 -25.99 -14.79 10.20
N GLY A 151 -24.98 -15.27 9.44
CA GLY A 151 -23.77 -15.87 9.99
C GLY A 151 -22.55 -15.06 9.58
N ILE A 152 -21.62 -14.82 10.50
CA ILE A 152 -20.37 -14.11 10.23
C ILE A 152 -19.21 -15.10 10.36
N LEU A 153 -18.47 -15.27 9.27
CA LEU A 153 -17.41 -16.28 9.13
C LEU A 153 -16.12 -15.63 8.64
N PRO A 154 -14.99 -15.79 9.34
CA PRO A 154 -13.69 -15.37 8.79
C PRO A 154 -13.31 -16.34 7.66
N ILE A 155 -12.91 -15.80 6.50
CA ILE A 155 -12.55 -16.63 5.35
C ILE A 155 -11.06 -16.56 5.04
N GLU A 156 -10.42 -15.45 5.36
CA GLU A 156 -9.02 -15.18 5.06
C GLU A 156 -8.42 -14.18 6.04
N ASN A 157 -7.15 -14.39 6.37
CA ASN A 157 -6.37 -13.45 7.17
C ASN A 157 -5.02 -13.19 6.47
N THR A 158 -4.57 -11.94 6.42
CA THR A 158 -3.34 -11.55 5.73
C THR A 158 -2.07 -12.15 6.32
N SER A 159 -2.12 -12.62 7.57
CA SER A 159 -0.99 -13.22 8.29
C SER A 159 -1.01 -14.75 8.27
N SER A 160 -2.19 -15.37 8.36
CA SER A 160 -2.35 -16.83 8.45
C SER A 160 -2.93 -17.47 7.19
N GLY A 161 -3.32 -16.68 6.19
CA GLY A 161 -3.86 -17.18 4.92
C GLY A 161 -5.32 -17.60 4.99
N ALA A 162 -5.71 -18.54 4.15
CA ALA A 162 -7.07 -19.05 4.00
C ALA A 162 -7.53 -19.87 5.24
N ILE A 163 -8.80 -19.72 5.60
CA ILE A 163 -9.42 -20.48 6.71
C ILE A 163 -10.15 -21.68 6.10
N ASN A 164 -9.42 -22.75 5.96
CA ASN A 164 -9.79 -23.95 5.21
C ASN A 164 -11.14 -24.55 5.63
N ASP A 165 -11.41 -24.60 6.93
CA ASP A 165 -12.65 -25.18 7.46
C ASP A 165 -13.91 -24.45 6.94
N VAL A 166 -13.82 -23.12 6.74
CA VAL A 166 -14.94 -22.34 6.22
C VAL A 166 -15.16 -22.63 4.74
N PHE A 167 -14.07 -22.75 3.95
CA PHE A 167 -14.17 -23.12 2.52
C PHE A 167 -14.81 -24.51 2.35
N ASP A 168 -14.41 -25.47 3.18
CA ASP A 168 -14.95 -26.85 3.14
C ASP A 168 -16.46 -26.87 3.46
N LEU A 169 -16.90 -26.08 4.43
CA LEU A 169 -18.32 -25.95 4.78
C LEU A 169 -19.13 -25.26 3.69
N MET A 170 -18.55 -24.27 2.99
CA MET A 170 -19.23 -23.57 1.88
C MET A 170 -19.56 -24.49 0.70
N GLN A 171 -18.89 -25.62 0.53
CA GLN A 171 -19.19 -26.59 -0.53
C GLN A 171 -20.60 -27.20 -0.36
N HIS A 172 -21.00 -27.46 0.87
CA HIS A 172 -22.19 -28.26 1.18
C HIS A 172 -23.40 -27.43 1.68
N THR A 173 -23.21 -26.17 2.05
CA THR A 173 -24.28 -25.32 2.59
C THR A 173 -25.29 -24.90 1.53
N SER A 174 -26.54 -24.68 1.97
CA SER A 174 -27.60 -24.03 1.21
C SER A 174 -27.57 -22.49 1.33
N LEU A 175 -26.72 -21.95 2.20
CA LEU A 175 -26.65 -20.51 2.46
C LEU A 175 -25.96 -19.77 1.30
N SER A 176 -26.32 -18.50 1.16
CA SER A 176 -25.70 -17.58 0.20
C SER A 176 -24.85 -16.56 0.91
N ILE A 177 -23.71 -16.19 0.30
CA ILE A 177 -22.92 -15.03 0.73
C ILE A 177 -23.67 -13.76 0.34
N VAL A 178 -23.98 -12.93 1.32
CA VAL A 178 -24.76 -11.70 1.16
C VAL A 178 -23.97 -10.44 1.45
N GLY A 179 -22.70 -10.58 1.85
CA GLY A 179 -21.81 -9.47 2.11
C GLY A 179 -20.43 -9.92 2.55
N GLU A 180 -19.54 -8.96 2.61
CA GLU A 180 -18.20 -9.12 3.15
C GLU A 180 -17.80 -7.89 3.96
N LEU A 181 -16.82 -8.03 4.82
CA LEU A 181 -16.15 -6.93 5.49
C LEU A 181 -14.73 -7.31 5.86
N THR A 182 -13.89 -6.31 5.98
CA THR A 182 -12.51 -6.47 6.46
C THR A 182 -12.38 -5.83 7.84
N GLN A 183 -11.75 -6.55 8.76
CA GLN A 183 -11.53 -6.14 10.14
C GLN A 183 -10.03 -6.15 10.43
N PRO A 184 -9.44 -5.03 10.91
CA PRO A 184 -8.08 -5.01 11.42
C PRO A 184 -7.99 -5.87 12.69
N ILE A 185 -6.90 -6.62 12.80
CA ILE A 185 -6.58 -7.49 13.91
C ILE A 185 -5.39 -6.90 14.65
N GLU A 186 -5.68 -6.17 15.70
CA GLU A 186 -4.67 -5.56 16.56
C GLU A 186 -4.66 -6.26 17.90
N HIS A 187 -3.52 -6.86 18.24
CA HIS A 187 -3.35 -7.55 19.50
C HIS A 187 -2.72 -6.63 20.54
N CYS A 188 -3.32 -6.64 21.73
CA CYS A 188 -2.88 -5.91 22.90
C CYS A 188 -2.64 -6.88 24.06
N LEU A 189 -1.75 -6.49 24.96
CA LEU A 189 -1.62 -7.10 26.27
C LEU A 189 -2.58 -6.36 27.22
N LEU A 190 -3.52 -7.08 27.79
CA LEU A 190 -4.64 -6.57 28.57
C LEU A 190 -4.52 -7.01 30.02
N VAL A 191 -4.82 -6.12 30.96
CA VAL A 191 -4.75 -6.36 32.40
C VAL A 191 -6.01 -5.85 33.11
N ALA A 192 -6.39 -6.51 34.21
CA ALA A 192 -7.55 -6.11 35.02
C ALA A 192 -7.19 -5.02 36.05
N VAL A 193 -5.96 -5.04 36.55
CA VAL A 193 -5.44 -4.13 37.56
C VAL A 193 -4.25 -3.39 36.99
N ASP A 194 -4.07 -2.12 37.33
CA ASP A 194 -2.91 -1.34 36.90
C ASP A 194 -1.62 -2.02 37.41
N THR A 195 -0.75 -2.40 36.48
CA THR A 195 0.48 -3.14 36.75
C THR A 195 1.56 -2.79 35.72
N GLU A 196 2.74 -3.34 35.90
CA GLU A 196 3.86 -3.22 34.95
C GLU A 196 4.12 -4.57 34.29
N VAL A 197 4.63 -4.54 33.04
CA VAL A 197 4.99 -5.75 32.30
C VAL A 197 5.95 -6.66 33.08
N SER A 198 6.85 -6.07 33.88
CA SER A 198 7.83 -6.76 34.73
C SER A 198 7.24 -7.63 35.84
N LYS A 199 6.00 -7.34 36.25
CA LYS A 199 5.30 -8.09 37.31
C LYS A 199 4.51 -9.28 36.79
N LEU A 200 4.28 -9.35 35.49
CA LEU A 200 3.48 -10.42 34.90
C LEU A 200 4.21 -11.76 34.97
N LYS A 201 3.48 -12.77 35.41
CA LYS A 201 3.94 -14.17 35.52
C LYS A 201 3.23 -15.09 34.55
N THR A 202 1.97 -14.81 34.25
CA THR A 202 1.15 -15.66 33.38
C THR A 202 0.40 -14.83 32.35
N LEU A 203 0.44 -15.26 31.08
CA LEU A 203 -0.33 -14.70 29.99
C LEU A 203 -1.29 -15.74 29.43
N TYR A 204 -2.57 -15.38 29.39
CA TYR A 204 -3.62 -16.18 28.76
C TYR A 204 -3.81 -15.73 27.30
N THR A 205 -3.78 -16.68 26.36
CA THR A 205 -3.87 -16.36 24.93
C THR A 205 -4.40 -17.52 24.10
N HIS A 206 -4.96 -17.21 22.93
CA HIS A 206 -5.27 -18.22 21.92
C HIS A 206 -3.98 -18.63 21.18
N PRO A 207 -3.78 -19.90 20.77
CA PRO A 207 -2.58 -20.36 20.08
C PRO A 207 -2.21 -19.53 18.85
N GLN A 208 -3.19 -19.11 18.06
CA GLN A 208 -2.99 -18.28 16.87
C GLN A 208 -2.47 -16.88 17.21
N VAL A 209 -3.01 -16.25 18.26
CA VAL A 209 -2.53 -14.95 18.76
C VAL A 209 -1.12 -15.06 19.26
N TYR A 210 -0.78 -16.15 19.95
CA TYR A 210 0.59 -16.45 20.38
C TYR A 210 1.56 -16.47 19.19
N GLN A 211 1.22 -17.17 18.11
CA GLN A 211 2.06 -17.22 16.91
C GLN A 211 2.19 -15.84 16.25
N GLN A 212 1.11 -15.08 16.16
CA GLN A 212 1.08 -13.74 15.56
C GLN A 212 1.84 -12.69 16.39
N CYS A 213 2.07 -12.92 17.69
CA CYS A 213 2.80 -12.03 18.61
C CYS A 213 4.13 -12.63 19.10
N SER A 214 4.63 -13.66 18.45
CA SER A 214 5.78 -14.44 18.92
C SER A 214 7.06 -13.61 19.08
N GLN A 215 7.26 -12.54 18.31
CA GLN A 215 8.42 -11.65 18.46
C GLN A 215 8.36 -10.89 19.78
N TYR A 216 7.20 -10.33 20.12
CA TYR A 216 7.01 -9.64 21.41
C TYR A 216 7.13 -10.61 22.58
N LEU A 217 6.52 -11.78 22.50
CA LEU A 217 6.54 -12.78 23.58
C LEU A 217 7.95 -13.28 23.89
N LYS A 218 8.87 -13.33 22.93
CA LYS A 218 10.29 -13.62 23.15
C LYS A 218 10.99 -12.59 24.04
N THR A 219 10.48 -11.38 24.14
CA THR A 219 11.01 -10.34 25.03
C THR A 219 10.58 -10.54 26.50
N LEU A 220 9.72 -11.51 26.77
CA LEU A 220 9.16 -11.83 28.09
C LEU A 220 9.58 -13.24 28.55
N PRO A 221 10.87 -13.52 28.78
CA PRO A 221 11.36 -14.88 29.02
C PRO A 221 10.89 -15.51 30.32
N ASN A 222 10.41 -14.72 31.28
CA ASN A 222 9.99 -15.18 32.61
C ASN A 222 8.46 -15.33 32.74
N VAL A 223 7.71 -15.22 31.64
CA VAL A 223 6.25 -15.29 31.66
C VAL A 223 5.79 -16.64 31.13
N THR A 224 4.98 -17.33 31.90
CA THR A 224 4.32 -18.58 31.49
C THR A 224 3.13 -18.26 30.61
N VAL A 225 3.02 -18.94 29.47
CA VAL A 225 1.86 -18.78 28.55
C VAL A 225 0.90 -19.94 28.72
N GLU A 226 -0.36 -19.61 29.00
CA GLU A 226 -1.46 -20.57 29.07
C GLU A 226 -2.42 -20.37 27.90
N PHE A 227 -2.77 -21.47 27.23
CA PHE A 227 -3.62 -21.42 26.06
C PHE A 227 -5.10 -21.54 26.40
N CYS A 228 -5.90 -20.69 25.77
CA CYS A 228 -7.36 -20.67 25.85
C CYS A 228 -7.97 -20.98 24.48
N ALA A 229 -9.20 -21.48 24.46
CA ALA A 229 -9.94 -21.81 23.25
C ALA A 229 -10.26 -20.57 22.39
N ALA A 230 -10.39 -19.40 23.00
CA ALA A 230 -10.59 -18.12 22.31
C ALA A 230 -9.97 -16.96 23.11
N SER A 231 -9.65 -15.85 22.42
CA SER A 231 -9.14 -14.65 23.09
C SER A 231 -10.14 -14.05 24.08
N SER A 232 -11.45 -14.18 23.82
CA SER A 232 -12.51 -13.76 24.75
C SER A 232 -12.50 -14.57 26.05
N ASN A 233 -12.21 -15.86 26.00
CA ASN A 233 -12.04 -16.67 27.20
C ASN A 233 -10.85 -16.23 28.04
N ALA A 234 -9.72 -15.91 27.39
CA ALA A 234 -8.55 -15.36 28.05
C ALA A 234 -8.87 -14.03 28.77
N MET A 235 -9.59 -13.14 28.09
CA MET A 235 -10.00 -11.85 28.66
C MET A 235 -10.95 -12.03 29.85
N GLU A 236 -11.92 -12.93 29.75
CA GLU A 236 -12.85 -13.23 30.82
C GLU A 236 -12.15 -13.79 32.07
N LEU A 237 -11.18 -14.70 31.89
CA LEU A 237 -10.39 -15.27 32.98
C LEU A 237 -9.61 -14.18 33.75
N VAL A 238 -8.93 -13.30 33.03
CA VAL A 238 -8.16 -12.21 33.64
C VAL A 238 -9.08 -11.20 34.32
N ALA A 239 -10.21 -10.87 33.70
CA ALA A 239 -11.19 -9.97 34.28
C ALA A 239 -11.78 -10.51 35.60
N LYS A 240 -12.07 -11.81 35.68
CA LYS A 240 -12.58 -12.44 36.91
C LYS A 240 -11.54 -12.57 38.01
N ALA A 241 -10.30 -12.80 37.64
CA ALA A 241 -9.22 -13.04 38.60
C ALA A 241 -8.76 -11.79 39.36
N GLN A 242 -8.87 -10.60 38.78
CA GLN A 242 -8.49 -9.29 39.37
C GLN A 242 -7.08 -9.29 40.02
N ARG A 243 -6.10 -9.90 39.35
CA ARG A 243 -4.72 -10.03 39.83
C ARG A 243 -3.81 -9.10 39.01
N ASP A 244 -2.71 -8.65 39.61
CA ASP A 244 -1.71 -7.76 39.00
C ASP A 244 -0.54 -8.51 38.32
N ASP A 245 -0.48 -9.84 38.46
CA ASP A 245 0.58 -10.69 37.91
C ASP A 245 0.14 -11.55 36.71
N ILE A 246 -1.09 -11.32 36.20
CA ILE A 246 -1.63 -12.02 35.03
C ILE A 246 -2.14 -11.05 33.96
N GLY A 247 -2.07 -11.48 32.70
CA GLY A 247 -2.56 -10.71 31.57
C GLY A 247 -3.23 -11.59 30.51
N ALA A 248 -4.04 -10.99 29.64
CA ALA A 248 -4.64 -11.62 28.49
C ALA A 248 -4.15 -10.96 27.19
N MET A 249 -4.08 -11.74 26.11
CA MET A 249 -3.84 -11.19 24.79
C MET A 249 -5.14 -11.18 23.97
N GLY A 250 -5.50 -10.00 23.45
CA GLY A 250 -6.73 -9.81 22.70
C GLY A 250 -6.79 -8.44 22.06
N SER A 251 -7.97 -8.05 21.54
CA SER A 251 -8.22 -6.71 21.02
C SER A 251 -8.46 -5.71 22.17
N ALA A 252 -8.11 -4.44 21.94
CA ALA A 252 -8.38 -3.37 22.91
C ALA A 252 -9.90 -3.24 23.19
N ASP A 253 -10.73 -3.23 22.14
CA ASP A 253 -12.18 -3.13 22.24
C ASP A 253 -12.79 -4.33 22.99
N GLY A 254 -12.26 -5.55 22.72
CA GLY A 254 -12.64 -6.75 23.47
C GLY A 254 -12.27 -6.64 24.95
N GLY A 255 -11.09 -6.10 25.25
CA GLY A 255 -10.65 -5.81 26.62
C GLY A 255 -11.56 -4.85 27.34
N GLU A 256 -11.95 -3.75 26.71
CA GLU A 256 -12.86 -2.75 27.28
C GLU A 256 -14.21 -3.37 27.67
N LEU A 257 -14.77 -4.26 26.82
CA LEU A 257 -16.02 -4.96 27.11
C LEU A 257 -15.95 -5.85 28.36
N HIS A 258 -14.75 -6.32 28.71
CA HIS A 258 -14.49 -7.12 29.91
C HIS A 258 -13.94 -6.28 31.08
N GLY A 259 -13.84 -4.96 30.94
CA GLY A 259 -13.29 -4.05 31.96
C GLY A 259 -11.76 -4.15 32.11
N LEU A 260 -11.07 -4.66 31.07
CA LEU A 260 -9.61 -4.73 31.03
C LEU A 260 -9.03 -3.48 30.36
N LYS A 261 -7.80 -3.15 30.74
CA LYS A 261 -7.07 -2.02 30.17
C LYS A 261 -5.89 -2.51 29.30
N PRO A 262 -5.61 -1.89 28.17
CA PRO A 262 -4.42 -2.21 27.38
C PRO A 262 -3.17 -1.71 28.10
N LEU A 263 -2.26 -2.62 28.46
CA LEU A 263 -0.95 -2.33 29.02
C LEU A 263 0.08 -2.06 27.91
N VAL A 264 0.03 -2.84 26.82
CA VAL A 264 0.86 -2.67 25.62
C VAL A 264 0.01 -2.94 24.39
N THR A 265 0.16 -2.12 23.36
CA THR A 265 -0.57 -2.21 22.08
C THR A 265 0.36 -2.54 20.92
N GLY A 266 -0.18 -2.98 19.79
CA GLY A 266 0.59 -3.19 18.56
C GLY A 266 1.55 -4.37 18.63
N LEU A 267 1.15 -5.48 19.25
CA LEU A 267 2.00 -6.64 19.53
C LEU A 267 2.21 -7.58 18.36
N ALA A 268 1.42 -7.44 17.28
CA ALA A 268 1.48 -8.33 16.14
C ALA A 268 2.83 -8.23 15.41
N ASN A 269 3.37 -9.38 14.98
CA ASN A 269 4.60 -9.46 14.19
C ASN A 269 4.50 -8.69 12.87
N GLN A 270 3.30 -8.59 12.30
CA GLN A 270 3.00 -7.83 11.09
C GLN A 270 2.17 -6.59 11.45
N LYS A 271 2.59 -5.43 10.95
CA LYS A 271 1.91 -4.15 11.22
C LYS A 271 0.53 -4.05 10.58
N GLN A 272 0.30 -4.77 9.48
CA GLN A 272 -0.99 -4.82 8.78
C GLN A 272 -1.51 -6.25 8.84
N ASN A 273 -2.27 -6.55 9.89
CA ASN A 273 -2.98 -7.81 10.06
C ASN A 273 -4.48 -7.56 9.88
N MET A 274 -5.04 -8.10 8.81
CA MET A 274 -6.44 -7.90 8.44
C MET A 274 -7.12 -9.27 8.29
N THR A 275 -8.35 -9.39 8.76
CA THR A 275 -9.17 -10.57 8.49
C THR A 275 -10.36 -10.16 7.63
N ARG A 276 -10.56 -10.87 6.53
CA ARG A 276 -11.75 -10.77 5.69
C ARG A 276 -12.80 -11.73 6.23
N PHE A 277 -13.99 -11.21 6.48
CA PHE A 277 -15.17 -11.95 6.90
C PHE A 277 -16.19 -11.95 5.77
N ILE A 278 -16.87 -13.07 5.60
CA ILE A 278 -18.08 -13.19 4.79
C ILE A 278 -19.31 -13.22 5.67
N VAL A 279 -20.41 -12.74 5.13
CA VAL A 279 -21.73 -12.77 5.76
C VAL A 279 -22.61 -13.72 4.97
N VAL A 280 -23.15 -14.71 5.62
CA VAL A 280 -24.03 -15.71 5.01
C VAL A 280 -25.46 -15.58 5.52
N ALA A 281 -26.43 -15.86 4.65
CA ALA A 281 -27.85 -15.87 4.96
C ALA A 281 -28.59 -16.90 4.10
N ARG A 282 -29.82 -17.25 4.48
CA ARG A 282 -30.66 -18.19 3.74
C ARG A 282 -31.17 -17.64 2.41
N LYS A 283 -31.41 -16.33 2.35
CA LYS A 283 -31.87 -15.67 1.12
C LYS A 283 -30.72 -14.91 0.50
N PRO A 284 -30.43 -15.09 -0.80
CA PRO A 284 -29.48 -14.25 -1.49
C PRO A 284 -29.97 -12.80 -1.52
N VAL A 285 -29.03 -11.86 -1.67
CA VAL A 285 -29.36 -10.44 -1.88
C VAL A 285 -29.33 -10.12 -3.38
N GLU A 286 -30.18 -9.21 -3.81
CA GLU A 286 -30.11 -8.63 -5.14
C GLU A 286 -29.15 -7.44 -5.10
N VAL A 287 -28.22 -7.38 -6.06
CA VAL A 287 -27.29 -6.27 -6.21
C VAL A 287 -27.58 -5.56 -7.53
N ALA A 288 -27.85 -4.26 -7.45
CA ALA A 288 -28.06 -3.47 -8.66
C ALA A 288 -26.81 -3.48 -9.56
N GLU A 289 -26.98 -3.46 -10.87
CA GLU A 289 -25.86 -3.42 -11.83
C GLU A 289 -24.95 -2.19 -11.63
N GLN A 290 -25.49 -1.10 -11.08
CA GLN A 290 -24.76 0.14 -10.82
C GLN A 290 -23.81 0.03 -9.61
N ILE A 291 -23.98 -0.99 -8.75
CA ILE A 291 -23.19 -1.20 -7.55
C ILE A 291 -22.01 -2.10 -7.91
N PRO A 292 -20.75 -1.71 -7.61
CA PRO A 292 -19.63 -2.61 -7.69
C PRO A 292 -19.91 -3.87 -6.86
N ALA A 293 -19.98 -5.01 -7.53
CA ALA A 293 -20.33 -6.28 -6.93
C ALA A 293 -19.17 -7.27 -7.03
N LYS A 294 -19.15 -8.20 -6.09
CA LYS A 294 -18.31 -9.38 -6.12
C LYS A 294 -19.21 -10.60 -6.22
N THR A 295 -18.90 -11.50 -7.15
CA THR A 295 -19.55 -12.81 -7.25
C THR A 295 -18.58 -13.88 -6.81
N SER A 296 -18.99 -14.69 -5.83
CA SER A 296 -18.25 -15.86 -5.34
C SER A 296 -18.91 -17.13 -5.85
N PHE A 297 -18.12 -18.05 -6.36
CA PHE A 297 -18.59 -19.36 -6.79
C PHE A 297 -17.53 -20.43 -6.54
N ILE A 298 -17.97 -21.67 -6.48
CA ILE A 298 -17.11 -22.84 -6.46
C ILE A 298 -17.27 -23.61 -7.74
N MET A 299 -16.18 -24.19 -8.23
CA MET A 299 -16.18 -25.03 -9.42
C MET A 299 -15.21 -26.19 -9.29
N SER A 300 -15.48 -27.28 -9.98
CA SER A 300 -14.52 -28.36 -10.18
C SER A 300 -14.23 -28.51 -11.66
N THR A 301 -12.95 -28.56 -12.02
CA THR A 301 -12.51 -28.75 -13.40
C THR A 301 -12.43 -30.23 -13.76
N GLY A 302 -12.37 -30.53 -15.04
CA GLY A 302 -12.01 -31.87 -15.50
C GLY A 302 -10.54 -32.22 -15.18
N GLN A 303 -10.17 -33.50 -15.25
CA GLN A 303 -8.78 -33.95 -15.04
C GLN A 303 -7.92 -33.83 -16.32
N GLN A 304 -8.42 -33.18 -17.37
CA GLN A 304 -7.68 -32.97 -18.61
C GLN A 304 -6.57 -31.92 -18.40
N SER A 305 -5.45 -32.13 -19.11
CA SER A 305 -4.36 -31.15 -19.09
C SER A 305 -4.85 -29.79 -19.58
N GLY A 306 -4.66 -28.77 -18.79
CA GLY A 306 -5.06 -27.40 -19.12
C GLY A 306 -6.48 -26.99 -18.70
N ALA A 307 -7.30 -27.87 -18.13
CA ALA A 307 -8.70 -27.57 -17.78
C ALA A 307 -8.86 -26.32 -16.92
N LEU A 308 -8.02 -26.10 -15.92
CA LEU A 308 -8.03 -24.88 -15.10
C LEU A 308 -7.66 -23.64 -15.95
N VAL A 309 -6.67 -23.76 -16.83
CA VAL A 309 -6.26 -22.65 -17.70
C VAL A 309 -7.39 -22.25 -18.64
N GLU A 310 -8.08 -23.21 -19.26
CA GLU A 310 -9.25 -22.96 -20.11
C GLU A 310 -10.34 -22.20 -19.33
N THR A 311 -10.62 -22.61 -18.11
CA THR A 311 -11.58 -21.95 -17.23
C THR A 311 -11.19 -20.49 -16.92
N LEU A 312 -9.91 -20.25 -16.63
CA LEU A 312 -9.41 -18.88 -16.36
C LEU A 312 -9.41 -18.02 -17.63
N LEU A 313 -9.18 -18.60 -18.81
CA LEU A 313 -9.26 -17.91 -20.09
C LEU A 313 -10.68 -17.41 -20.40
N VAL A 314 -11.72 -18.15 -20.00
CA VAL A 314 -13.11 -17.68 -20.14
C VAL A 314 -13.31 -16.37 -19.37
N LEU A 315 -12.90 -16.31 -18.10
CA LEU A 315 -13.02 -15.08 -17.30
C LEU A 315 -12.28 -13.91 -17.96
N ARG A 316 -11.05 -14.14 -18.45
CA ARG A 316 -10.26 -13.12 -19.15
C ARG A 316 -10.94 -12.65 -20.45
N ASN A 317 -11.47 -13.56 -21.25
CA ASN A 317 -12.08 -13.25 -22.54
C ASN A 317 -13.37 -12.42 -22.39
N HIS A 318 -14.03 -12.52 -21.24
CA HIS A 318 -15.19 -11.71 -20.88
C HIS A 318 -14.84 -10.47 -20.03
N ASP A 319 -13.53 -10.10 -19.92
CA ASP A 319 -13.06 -8.96 -19.13
C ASP A 319 -13.53 -8.98 -17.67
N ILE A 320 -13.56 -10.17 -17.04
CA ILE A 320 -13.98 -10.36 -15.66
C ILE A 320 -12.75 -10.49 -14.77
N PRO A 321 -12.43 -9.48 -13.93
CA PRO A 321 -11.30 -9.54 -13.02
C PRO A 321 -11.53 -10.58 -11.91
N MET A 322 -10.61 -11.53 -11.79
CA MET A 322 -10.58 -12.48 -10.67
C MET A 322 -9.82 -11.87 -9.49
N THR A 323 -10.44 -11.87 -8.32
CA THR A 323 -9.86 -11.30 -7.10
C THR A 323 -9.36 -12.36 -6.13
N LYS A 324 -9.85 -13.59 -6.23
CA LYS A 324 -9.40 -14.73 -5.43
C LYS A 324 -9.52 -16.03 -6.20
N LEU A 325 -8.54 -16.92 -5.97
CA LEU A 325 -8.57 -18.32 -6.36
C LEU A 325 -7.98 -19.15 -5.22
N GLU A 326 -8.75 -20.11 -4.70
CA GLU A 326 -8.33 -21.02 -3.64
C GLU A 326 -8.69 -22.45 -4.04
N SER A 327 -7.74 -23.39 -3.98
CA SER A 327 -8.02 -24.81 -4.25
C SER A 327 -8.22 -25.59 -2.97
N ARG A 328 -9.22 -26.47 -2.97
CA ARG A 328 -9.54 -27.35 -1.85
C ARG A 328 -9.79 -28.79 -2.34
N PRO A 329 -9.26 -29.82 -1.67
CA PRO A 329 -9.55 -31.20 -2.02
C PRO A 329 -11.05 -31.49 -1.83
N ILE A 330 -11.59 -32.30 -2.73
CA ILE A 330 -12.97 -32.80 -2.61
C ILE A 330 -12.97 -34.00 -1.67
N ILE A 331 -13.65 -33.87 -0.54
CA ILE A 331 -13.73 -34.94 0.45
C ILE A 331 -14.42 -36.17 -0.20
N GLY A 332 -13.75 -37.33 -0.14
CA GLY A 332 -14.25 -38.57 -0.73
C GLY A 332 -13.78 -38.85 -2.16
N ASN A 333 -13.21 -37.89 -2.86
CA ASN A 333 -12.66 -38.04 -4.21
C ASN A 333 -11.15 -37.77 -4.21
N PRO A 334 -10.30 -38.79 -4.04
CA PRO A 334 -8.85 -38.60 -4.04
C PRO A 334 -8.37 -37.93 -5.33
N TRP A 335 -7.50 -36.90 -5.18
CA TRP A 335 -6.86 -36.18 -6.28
C TRP A 335 -7.79 -35.29 -7.13
N GLU A 336 -9.04 -35.08 -6.69
CA GLU A 336 -9.93 -34.07 -7.26
C GLU A 336 -9.96 -32.82 -6.38
N GLU A 337 -9.92 -31.67 -7.04
CA GLU A 337 -9.92 -30.36 -6.38
C GLU A 337 -11.17 -29.55 -6.73
N MET A 338 -11.65 -28.82 -5.75
CA MET A 338 -12.66 -27.77 -5.90
C MET A 338 -11.97 -26.42 -5.83
N PHE A 339 -12.31 -25.53 -6.73
CA PHE A 339 -11.80 -24.16 -6.75
C PHE A 339 -12.86 -23.19 -6.25
N TYR A 340 -12.51 -22.43 -5.22
CA TYR A 340 -13.26 -21.27 -4.78
C TYR A 340 -12.75 -20.06 -5.53
N VAL A 341 -13.66 -19.33 -6.19
CA VAL A 341 -13.32 -18.19 -7.05
C VAL A 341 -14.16 -16.97 -6.68
N ASP A 342 -13.49 -15.83 -6.46
CA ASP A 342 -14.14 -14.54 -6.37
C ASP A 342 -13.80 -13.72 -7.62
N VAL A 343 -14.82 -13.10 -8.21
CA VAL A 343 -14.68 -12.20 -9.36
C VAL A 343 -15.32 -10.85 -9.06
N ALA A 344 -14.69 -9.77 -9.54
CA ALA A 344 -15.21 -8.41 -9.41
C ALA A 344 -16.25 -8.12 -10.50
N ALA A 345 -17.36 -8.84 -10.47
CA ALA A 345 -18.46 -8.72 -11.43
C ALA A 345 -19.80 -8.95 -10.74
N ASN A 346 -20.84 -8.27 -11.21
CA ASN A 346 -22.22 -8.57 -10.82
C ASN A 346 -22.69 -9.81 -11.58
N VAL A 347 -23.28 -10.77 -10.85
CA VAL A 347 -23.79 -12.02 -11.43
C VAL A 347 -24.79 -11.78 -12.56
N ASN A 348 -25.57 -10.69 -12.50
CA ASN A 348 -26.59 -10.34 -13.49
C ASN A 348 -26.04 -9.54 -14.69
N SER A 349 -24.75 -9.15 -14.68
CA SER A 349 -24.15 -8.45 -15.83
C SER A 349 -24.10 -9.36 -17.06
N ALA A 350 -24.24 -8.77 -18.25
CA ALA A 350 -24.22 -9.51 -19.51
C ALA A 350 -22.93 -10.31 -19.69
N GLN A 351 -21.76 -9.73 -19.30
CA GLN A 351 -20.48 -10.39 -19.38
C GLN A 351 -20.41 -11.62 -18.44
N MET A 352 -20.89 -11.47 -17.18
CA MET A 352 -20.86 -12.59 -16.23
C MET A 352 -21.83 -13.69 -16.62
N GLN A 353 -23.00 -13.37 -17.15
CA GLN A 353 -23.96 -14.36 -17.63
C GLN A 353 -23.40 -15.13 -18.83
N ALA A 354 -22.77 -14.46 -19.81
CA ALA A 354 -22.11 -15.10 -20.93
C ALA A 354 -20.96 -16.02 -20.47
N ALA A 355 -20.12 -15.54 -19.55
CA ALA A 355 -19.04 -16.35 -18.97
C ALA A 355 -19.57 -17.59 -18.22
N LEU A 356 -20.65 -17.45 -17.45
CA LEU A 356 -21.27 -18.58 -16.74
C LEU A 356 -21.84 -19.64 -17.68
N VAL A 357 -22.37 -19.24 -18.84
CA VAL A 357 -22.83 -20.19 -19.86
C VAL A 357 -21.63 -20.98 -20.40
N GLU A 358 -20.55 -20.30 -20.81
CA GLU A 358 -19.35 -20.93 -21.34
C GLU A 358 -18.63 -21.82 -20.28
N LEU A 359 -18.56 -21.35 -19.03
CA LEU A 359 -17.98 -22.12 -17.92
C LEU A 359 -18.74 -23.43 -17.68
N LYS A 360 -20.08 -23.45 -17.77
CA LYS A 360 -20.88 -24.67 -17.56
C LYS A 360 -20.58 -25.77 -18.57
N ASP A 361 -20.10 -25.39 -19.76
CA ASP A 361 -19.74 -26.36 -20.80
C ASP A 361 -18.34 -26.97 -20.58
N ILE A 362 -17.48 -26.27 -19.81
CA ILE A 362 -16.08 -26.64 -19.60
C ILE A 362 -15.87 -27.35 -18.25
N VAL A 363 -16.54 -26.87 -17.18
CA VAL A 363 -16.36 -27.38 -15.83
C VAL A 363 -17.34 -28.52 -15.53
N ARG A 364 -16.92 -29.47 -14.67
CA ARG A 364 -17.81 -30.55 -14.22
C ARG A 364 -18.93 -30.07 -13.31
N PHE A 365 -18.62 -29.07 -12.49
CA PHE A 365 -19.53 -28.53 -11.50
C PHE A 365 -19.25 -27.06 -11.28
N ILE A 366 -20.31 -26.25 -11.15
CA ILE A 366 -20.24 -24.86 -10.73
C ILE A 366 -21.44 -24.55 -9.84
N LYS A 367 -21.18 -23.89 -8.69
CA LYS A 367 -22.20 -23.43 -7.75
C LYS A 367 -21.91 -21.98 -7.39
N ILE A 368 -22.85 -21.09 -7.68
CA ILE A 368 -22.77 -19.69 -7.22
C ILE A 368 -23.03 -19.69 -5.71
N LEU A 369 -22.09 -19.14 -4.94
CA LEU A 369 -22.20 -18.98 -3.50
C LEU A 369 -22.91 -17.68 -3.13
N GLY A 370 -22.81 -16.65 -3.99
CA GLY A 370 -23.50 -15.39 -3.80
C GLY A 370 -22.94 -14.28 -4.67
N CYS A 371 -23.77 -13.26 -4.87
CA CYS A 371 -23.37 -11.96 -5.40
C CYS A 371 -23.70 -10.90 -4.36
N TYR A 372 -22.73 -10.07 -4.01
CA TYR A 372 -22.87 -9.09 -2.93
C TYR A 372 -22.08 -7.82 -3.25
N PRO A 373 -22.44 -6.66 -2.64
CA PRO A 373 -21.69 -5.43 -2.81
C PRO A 373 -20.23 -5.60 -2.38
N SER A 374 -19.28 -5.14 -3.21
CA SER A 374 -17.87 -5.17 -2.85
C SER A 374 -17.61 -4.22 -1.67
N ALA A 375 -16.91 -4.71 -0.64
CA ALA A 375 -16.46 -3.89 0.48
C ALA A 375 -15.28 -2.97 0.09
N GLU A 376 -14.56 -3.32 -0.96
CA GLU A 376 -13.42 -2.55 -1.46
C GLU A 376 -13.90 -1.46 -2.41
N VAL A 377 -13.64 -0.22 -2.00
CA VAL A 377 -13.76 0.95 -2.87
C VAL A 377 -12.35 1.33 -3.28
N ALA A 378 -11.92 0.91 -4.48
CA ALA A 378 -10.59 1.28 -4.96
C ALA A 378 -10.45 2.82 -4.99
N PRO A 379 -9.37 3.42 -4.47
CA PRO A 379 -9.20 4.87 -4.45
C PRO A 379 -9.13 5.43 -5.87
N THR A 380 -9.64 6.65 -6.07
CA THR A 380 -9.53 7.35 -7.35
C THR A 380 -8.12 7.86 -7.51
N HIS A 381 -7.41 7.39 -8.54
CA HIS A 381 -6.07 7.86 -8.84
C HIS A 381 -6.11 9.28 -9.43
N ILE A 382 -5.41 10.22 -8.80
CA ILE A 382 -5.15 11.54 -9.37
C ILE A 382 -3.86 11.43 -10.17
N SER A 383 -3.86 11.97 -11.39
CA SER A 383 -2.63 12.00 -12.20
C SER A 383 -1.56 12.84 -11.48
N ALA A 384 -0.33 12.35 -11.45
CA ALA A 384 0.82 13.05 -10.87
C ALA A 384 0.96 14.50 -11.39
N LYS A 385 0.49 14.77 -12.61
CA LYS A 385 0.43 16.10 -13.21
C LYS A 385 -0.47 17.08 -12.45
N ALA A 386 -1.56 16.62 -11.83
CA ALA A 386 -2.45 17.45 -11.03
C ALA A 386 -1.84 17.77 -9.65
N LEU A 387 -1.07 16.85 -9.09
CA LEU A 387 -0.33 17.02 -7.83
C LEU A 387 0.93 17.88 -8.01
N SER A 388 1.67 17.74 -9.11
CA SER A 388 2.97 18.38 -9.35
C SER A 388 2.90 19.86 -9.76
N GLN A 389 1.74 20.40 -10.12
CA GLN A 389 1.58 21.85 -10.30
C GLN A 389 1.75 22.64 -8.99
N GLU A 390 1.92 21.96 -7.85
CA GLU A 390 2.08 22.59 -6.53
C GLU A 390 3.40 23.32 -6.31
N THR A 391 4.50 22.82 -6.88
CA THR A 391 5.84 23.33 -6.52
C THR A 391 6.13 24.73 -7.08
N ALA A 392 5.46 25.12 -8.15
CA ALA A 392 5.69 26.43 -8.77
C ALA A 392 4.98 27.59 -8.06
N LEU A 393 3.85 27.35 -7.38
CA LEU A 393 3.06 28.40 -6.71
C LEU A 393 3.42 28.59 -5.23
N GLY A 394 3.91 27.57 -4.55
CA GLY A 394 4.31 27.62 -3.14
C GLY A 394 5.56 28.49 -2.89
N GLN A 395 6.48 28.54 -3.86
CA GLN A 395 7.67 29.38 -3.77
C GLN A 395 7.36 30.88 -3.97
N ASP A 396 6.33 31.20 -4.77
CA ASP A 396 5.91 32.59 -4.97
C ASP A 396 5.19 33.17 -3.76
N THR A 397 4.48 32.37 -2.96
CA THR A 397 3.77 32.83 -1.77
C THR A 397 4.72 33.09 -0.61
N LEU A 398 5.77 32.28 -0.44
CA LEU A 398 6.85 32.51 0.54
C LEU A 398 7.73 33.72 0.17
N ALA A 399 7.92 33.97 -1.13
CA ALA A 399 8.61 35.15 -1.63
C ALA A 399 7.78 36.43 -1.44
N ARG A 400 6.45 36.37 -1.55
CA ARG A 400 5.55 37.51 -1.33
C ARG A 400 5.44 37.91 0.15
N THR A 401 5.46 36.95 1.07
CA THR A 401 5.44 37.27 2.53
C THR A 401 6.74 37.89 3.02
N LYS A 402 7.88 37.59 2.38
CA LYS A 402 9.18 38.23 2.66
C LYS A 402 9.36 39.59 2.00
N LYS A 403 8.65 39.90 0.89
CA LYS A 403 8.71 41.18 0.18
C LYS A 403 7.71 42.22 0.66
N ALA A 404 6.76 41.89 1.54
CA ALA A 404 5.83 42.86 2.10
C ALA A 404 6.48 43.85 3.10
N HIS A 405 7.76 43.74 3.39
CA HIS A 405 8.51 44.62 4.28
C HIS A 405 9.57 45.51 3.63
N GLN A 406 9.63 45.57 2.28
CA GLN A 406 10.50 46.60 1.64
C GLN A 406 9.81 47.20 0.41
N ASN A 407 9.50 48.50 0.51
CA ASN A 407 8.89 49.34 -0.52
C ASN A 407 9.87 49.78 -1.64
N LYS A 408 9.45 49.75 -2.89
CA LYS A 408 9.27 50.82 -3.92
C LYS A 408 9.81 50.45 -5.32
N PRO A 409 9.54 51.18 -6.43
CA PRO A 409 8.49 50.90 -7.40
C PRO A 409 8.93 50.55 -8.86
N ALA A 410 8.00 50.01 -9.61
CA ALA A 410 7.75 49.97 -11.06
C ALA A 410 8.88 50.12 -12.11
N LEU A 411 8.91 49.15 -13.03
CA LEU A 411 9.13 49.39 -14.49
C LEU A 411 8.46 48.25 -15.32
N SER A 412 7.99 48.64 -16.48
CA SER A 412 7.06 48.07 -17.45
C SER A 412 7.44 46.73 -18.13
N PRO A 413 6.47 46.08 -18.84
CA PRO A 413 6.56 44.70 -19.25
C PRO A 413 7.29 44.50 -20.58
N GLN A 414 8.11 43.47 -20.64
CA GLN A 414 8.54 42.87 -21.90
C GLN A 414 8.11 41.42 -21.99
N GLU A 415 7.54 41.10 -23.11
CA GLU A 415 7.07 39.77 -23.51
C GLU A 415 8.21 38.73 -23.44
N THR A 416 7.96 37.61 -22.79
CA THR A 416 8.86 36.45 -22.82
C THR A 416 8.11 35.20 -23.23
N THR A 417 8.65 34.54 -24.20
CA THR A 417 8.37 33.23 -24.76
C THR A 417 8.24 32.11 -23.71
N PRO A 418 7.55 30.98 -23.98
CA PRO A 418 7.20 29.97 -22.95
C PRO A 418 8.47 29.29 -22.42
N ASN A 419 8.62 29.41 -21.10
CA ASN A 419 9.74 28.90 -20.33
C ASN A 419 9.84 27.38 -20.31
N SER A 420 11.02 26.88 -20.63
CA SER A 420 11.52 25.58 -20.22
C SER A 420 11.54 25.49 -18.70
N VAL A 421 10.71 24.63 -18.13
CA VAL A 421 10.72 24.34 -16.68
C VAL A 421 11.94 23.49 -16.40
N LEU A 422 12.89 24.02 -15.60
CA LEU A 422 14.08 23.31 -15.17
C LEU A 422 13.72 22.05 -14.36
N PRO A 423 14.41 20.92 -14.61
CA PRO A 423 14.23 19.70 -13.84
C PRO A 423 14.66 19.89 -12.36
N LEU A 424 14.13 19.02 -11.48
CA LEU A 424 14.47 19.01 -10.06
C LEU A 424 15.99 18.78 -9.88
N SER A 425 16.61 19.50 -8.97
CA SER A 425 18.01 19.27 -8.59
C SER A 425 18.11 18.22 -7.50
N LEU A 426 19.11 17.34 -7.57
CA LEU A 426 19.40 16.31 -6.59
C LEU A 426 20.70 16.63 -5.84
N GLN A 427 20.65 16.62 -4.51
CA GLN A 427 21.83 16.83 -3.68
C GLN A 427 22.50 15.48 -3.37
N VAL A 428 23.67 15.23 -3.96
CA VAL A 428 24.47 14.02 -3.81
C VAL A 428 25.69 14.31 -2.95
N GLY A 429 25.62 14.05 -1.66
CA GLY A 429 26.66 14.50 -0.73
C GLY A 429 26.79 16.01 -0.78
N ARG A 430 27.95 16.50 -1.19
CA ARG A 430 28.21 17.93 -1.44
C ARG A 430 27.97 18.39 -2.89
N PHE A 431 27.75 17.45 -3.81
CA PHE A 431 27.51 17.75 -5.22
C PHE A 431 26.02 18.01 -5.45
N ASN A 432 25.74 19.01 -6.28
CA ASN A 432 24.37 19.31 -6.68
C ASN A 432 24.19 18.94 -8.16
N MET A 433 23.46 17.86 -8.41
CA MET A 433 23.15 17.42 -9.76
C MET A 433 22.12 18.37 -10.37
N SER A 434 22.53 19.15 -11.37
CA SER A 434 21.68 20.10 -12.10
C SER A 434 21.98 20.05 -13.59
N GLY A 435 21.15 20.71 -14.40
CA GLY A 435 21.40 20.78 -15.85
C GLY A 435 22.71 21.52 -16.23
N GLN A 436 23.27 22.31 -15.31
CA GLN A 436 24.54 23.06 -15.54
C GLN A 436 25.76 22.31 -15.00
N GLU A 437 25.61 21.48 -14.00
CA GLU A 437 26.67 20.68 -13.40
C GLU A 437 26.24 19.19 -13.35
N PRO A 438 26.48 18.44 -14.46
CA PRO A 438 26.14 17.04 -14.53
C PRO A 438 26.96 16.19 -13.56
N LEU A 439 26.35 15.20 -12.95
CA LEU A 439 27.01 14.27 -12.03
C LEU A 439 27.78 13.20 -12.80
N LEU A 440 29.03 12.93 -12.42
CA LEU A 440 29.86 11.85 -12.98
C LEU A 440 30.08 10.74 -11.95
N ALA A 441 29.54 9.54 -12.22
CA ALA A 441 29.63 8.38 -11.34
C ALA A 441 30.42 7.24 -11.96
N ALA A 442 31.29 6.61 -11.18
CA ALA A 442 31.91 5.34 -11.52
C ALA A 442 31.19 4.19 -10.80
N LEU A 443 30.63 3.25 -11.57
CA LEU A 443 30.01 2.03 -11.10
C LEU A 443 30.99 0.87 -11.23
N VAL A 444 31.56 0.40 -10.15
CA VAL A 444 32.55 -0.69 -10.15
C VAL A 444 31.86 -2.00 -9.82
N ASN A 445 31.97 -2.99 -10.72
CA ASN A 445 31.19 -4.24 -10.66
C ASN A 445 31.58 -5.17 -9.50
N SER A 446 32.84 -5.09 -9.03
CA SER A 446 33.37 -5.94 -7.95
C SER A 446 34.09 -5.12 -6.89
N TRP A 447 34.19 -5.67 -5.69
CA TRP A 447 35.03 -5.08 -4.65
C TRP A 447 36.49 -5.26 -5.03
N PRO A 448 37.34 -4.19 -4.99
CA PRO A 448 38.73 -4.27 -5.44
C PRO A 448 39.55 -5.20 -4.55
N GLU A 449 40.22 -6.18 -5.17
CA GLU A 449 41.09 -7.15 -4.54
C GLU A 449 42.57 -6.92 -4.89
N THR A 450 42.84 -6.48 -6.11
CA THR A 450 44.22 -6.32 -6.64
C THR A 450 44.71 -4.88 -6.59
N VAL A 451 43.81 -3.89 -6.71
CA VAL A 451 44.11 -2.46 -6.59
C VAL A 451 43.58 -1.94 -5.27
N SER A 452 44.39 -1.12 -4.55
CA SER A 452 43.86 -0.55 -3.31
C SER A 452 42.68 0.37 -3.57
N LEU A 453 41.64 0.29 -2.74
CA LEU A 453 40.48 1.17 -2.83
C LEU A 453 40.87 2.66 -2.80
N GLN A 454 41.95 3.01 -2.11
CA GLN A 454 42.48 4.36 -2.06
C GLN A 454 43.06 4.82 -3.40
N GLU A 455 43.79 3.93 -4.10
CA GLU A 455 44.34 4.24 -5.43
C GLU A 455 43.22 4.43 -6.44
N MET A 456 42.20 3.58 -6.40
CA MET A 456 41.02 3.71 -7.26
C MET A 456 40.27 5.04 -7.00
N ALA A 457 40.04 5.41 -5.77
CA ALA A 457 39.37 6.66 -5.41
C ALA A 457 40.20 7.90 -5.83
N ARG A 458 41.50 7.85 -5.63
CA ARG A 458 42.42 8.92 -6.10
C ARG A 458 42.36 9.08 -7.61
N HIS A 459 42.53 7.99 -8.35
CA HIS A 459 42.47 8.03 -9.81
C HIS A 459 41.12 8.52 -10.32
N LEU A 460 40.01 8.06 -9.70
CA LEU A 460 38.67 8.55 -10.06
C LEU A 460 38.56 10.07 -9.91
N LYS A 461 39.08 10.60 -8.78
CA LYS A 461 39.07 12.05 -8.54
C LYS A 461 39.94 12.81 -9.54
N GLU A 462 41.14 12.32 -9.84
CA GLU A 462 42.07 12.91 -10.82
C GLU A 462 41.46 12.96 -12.24
N HIS A 463 40.57 12.02 -12.57
CA HIS A 463 39.89 11.94 -13.86
C HIS A 463 38.49 12.61 -13.85
N GLY A 464 38.16 13.40 -12.84
CA GLY A 464 36.96 14.23 -12.79
C GLY A 464 35.68 13.51 -12.27
N GLY A 465 35.81 12.28 -11.78
CA GLY A 465 34.68 11.58 -11.15
C GLY A 465 34.26 12.20 -9.82
N GLN A 466 32.98 12.10 -9.49
CA GLN A 466 32.39 12.68 -8.28
C GLN A 466 31.77 11.63 -7.37
N VAL A 467 31.31 10.49 -7.92
CA VAL A 467 30.66 9.42 -7.17
C VAL A 467 31.39 8.09 -7.40
N LEU A 468 31.73 7.40 -6.31
CA LEU A 468 32.28 6.05 -6.33
C LEU A 468 31.23 5.06 -5.84
N ALA A 469 30.83 4.13 -6.70
CA ALA A 469 29.86 3.09 -6.40
C ALA A 469 30.50 1.71 -6.36
N LEU A 470 30.31 0.98 -5.27
CA LEU A 470 30.85 -0.35 -5.03
C LEU A 470 29.82 -1.30 -4.43
N PRO A 471 29.88 -2.62 -4.75
CA PRO A 471 29.00 -3.63 -4.15
C PRO A 471 29.42 -3.93 -2.70
N CYS A 472 28.71 -3.37 -1.72
CA CYS A 472 28.99 -3.63 -0.31
C CYS A 472 28.27 -4.87 0.24
N PHE A 473 27.24 -5.35 -0.44
CA PHE A 473 26.37 -6.44 0.00
C PHE A 473 26.52 -7.70 -0.87
N GLY A 474 26.13 -8.86 -0.31
CA GLY A 474 26.05 -10.12 -1.05
C GLY A 474 27.30 -11.01 -0.96
N VAL A 475 28.34 -10.62 -0.23
CA VAL A 475 29.56 -11.42 -0.02
C VAL A 475 29.93 -11.45 1.45
N GLY A 476 29.79 -12.60 2.09
CA GLY A 476 30.16 -12.79 3.50
C GLY A 476 29.02 -12.57 4.50
N ASP A 477 29.38 -12.45 5.77
CA ASP A 477 28.45 -12.18 6.86
C ASP A 477 28.20 -10.67 7.07
N HIS A 478 27.30 -10.36 7.98
CA HIS A 478 26.96 -8.97 8.31
C HIS A 478 28.12 -8.10 8.79
N GLN A 479 29.16 -8.69 9.39
CA GLN A 479 30.32 -7.93 9.85
C GLN A 479 31.21 -7.48 8.69
N HIS A 480 31.39 -8.34 7.69
CA HIS A 480 32.11 -8.00 6.45
C HIS A 480 31.38 -6.93 5.64
N GLU A 481 30.06 -7.02 5.52
CA GLU A 481 29.26 -6.00 4.83
C GLU A 481 29.37 -4.63 5.54
N GLN A 482 29.33 -4.60 6.87
CA GLN A 482 29.48 -3.38 7.65
C GLN A 482 30.87 -2.77 7.51
N ALA A 483 31.90 -3.60 7.49
CA ALA A 483 33.28 -3.15 7.28
C ALA A 483 33.48 -2.51 5.89
N ARG A 484 32.88 -3.10 4.84
CA ARG A 484 32.90 -2.54 3.48
C ARG A 484 32.18 -1.19 3.39
N LEU A 485 31.02 -1.04 4.01
CA LEU A 485 30.30 0.23 4.07
C LEU A 485 31.13 1.33 4.73
N GLN A 486 31.76 1.01 5.85
CA GLN A 486 32.62 1.95 6.57
C GLN A 486 33.88 2.31 5.75
N GLN A 487 34.55 1.31 5.17
CA GLN A 487 35.73 1.52 4.34
C GLN A 487 35.45 2.37 3.11
N LEU A 488 34.33 2.10 2.40
CA LEU A 488 33.92 2.91 1.25
C LEU A 488 33.64 4.37 1.66
N ARG A 489 32.95 4.59 2.78
CA ARG A 489 32.69 5.92 3.33
C ARG A 489 33.96 6.68 3.65
N GLU A 490 34.91 6.06 4.36
CA GLU A 490 36.16 6.69 4.78
C GLU A 490 37.04 7.07 3.57
N VAL A 491 37.17 6.16 2.62
CA VAL A 491 37.96 6.42 1.40
C VAL A 491 37.30 7.47 0.51
N ALA A 492 36.01 7.39 0.29
CA ALA A 492 35.29 8.41 -0.51
C ALA A 492 35.44 9.80 0.13
N ALA A 493 35.30 9.91 1.46
CA ALA A 493 35.49 11.17 2.18
C ALA A 493 36.94 11.70 2.09
N GLN A 494 37.94 10.82 2.13
CA GLN A 494 39.37 11.18 2.01
C GLN A 494 39.69 11.83 0.66
N PHE A 495 39.09 11.33 -0.43
CA PHE A 495 39.32 11.83 -1.79
C PHE A 495 38.23 12.75 -2.30
N ASP A 496 37.32 13.17 -1.43
CA ASP A 496 36.33 14.16 -1.75
C ASP A 496 35.36 13.67 -2.83
N LEU A 497 34.91 12.45 -2.71
CA LEU A 497 33.92 11.75 -3.51
C LEU A 497 32.65 11.50 -2.71
N ALA A 498 31.53 11.30 -3.38
CA ALA A 498 30.30 10.74 -2.78
C ALA A 498 30.34 9.21 -2.85
N ALA A 499 29.90 8.56 -1.79
CA ALA A 499 29.88 7.11 -1.68
C ALA A 499 28.50 6.54 -2.03
N MET A 500 28.46 5.51 -2.89
CA MET A 500 27.23 4.86 -3.34
C MET A 500 27.36 3.33 -3.28
N THR A 501 26.24 2.63 -3.02
CA THR A 501 26.16 1.17 -3.13
C THR A 501 24.82 0.71 -3.68
N TRP A 502 24.78 -0.52 -4.22
CA TRP A 502 23.54 -1.18 -4.61
C TRP A 502 22.83 -1.74 -3.38
N VAL A 503 21.50 -1.64 -3.36
CA VAL A 503 20.66 -2.19 -2.29
C VAL A 503 19.52 -3.01 -2.88
N HIS A 504 19.31 -4.21 -2.32
CA HIS A 504 18.33 -5.17 -2.80
C HIS A 504 17.18 -5.39 -1.82
N THR A 505 17.39 -5.11 -0.53
CA THR A 505 16.41 -5.32 0.54
C THR A 505 16.26 -4.09 1.43
N PRO A 506 15.12 -3.93 2.13
CA PRO A 506 14.92 -2.84 3.08
C PRO A 506 15.97 -2.78 4.20
N GLU A 507 16.49 -3.93 4.66
CA GLU A 507 17.51 -4.03 5.70
C GLU A 507 18.84 -3.50 5.20
N GLN A 508 19.24 -3.85 3.97
CA GLN A 508 20.44 -3.32 3.32
C GLN A 508 20.32 -1.80 3.13
N LEU A 509 19.16 -1.33 2.69
CA LEU A 509 18.89 0.10 2.51
C LEU A 509 19.06 0.86 3.81
N LYS A 510 18.51 0.37 4.93
CA LYS A 510 18.63 1.02 6.23
C LYS A 510 20.08 1.16 6.65
N ARG A 511 20.87 0.08 6.54
CA ARG A 511 22.31 0.08 6.91
C ARG A 511 23.14 0.99 6.02
N ALA A 512 22.89 0.98 4.71
CA ALA A 512 23.60 1.84 3.76
C ALA A 512 23.26 3.32 3.97
N ALA A 513 22.00 3.65 4.26
CA ALA A 513 21.55 5.03 4.49
C ALA A 513 22.21 5.69 5.72
N GLU A 514 22.62 4.92 6.71
CA GLU A 514 23.35 5.42 7.89
C GLU A 514 24.80 5.84 7.57
N SER A 515 25.38 5.26 6.51
CA SER A 515 26.82 5.37 6.24
C SER A 515 27.14 6.08 4.92
N LEU A 516 26.32 5.99 3.90
CA LEU A 516 26.62 6.43 2.54
C LEU A 516 25.79 7.64 2.09
N ASP A 517 26.23 8.27 1.01
CA ASP A 517 25.63 9.49 0.50
C ASP A 517 24.47 9.23 -0.48
N VAL A 518 24.54 8.17 -1.27
CA VAL A 518 23.57 7.81 -2.32
C VAL A 518 23.29 6.32 -2.32
N LEU A 519 22.07 5.94 -2.63
CA LEU A 519 21.64 4.55 -2.72
C LEU A 519 21.16 4.21 -4.13
N LEU A 520 21.73 3.18 -4.74
CA LEU A 520 21.26 2.65 -6.02
C LEU A 520 20.33 1.46 -5.75
N LEU A 521 19.06 1.61 -6.07
CA LEU A 521 18.08 0.54 -5.88
C LEU A 521 18.26 -0.53 -6.96
N GLN A 522 18.29 -1.79 -6.54
CA GLN A 522 18.27 -2.93 -7.44
C GLN A 522 17.30 -3.98 -6.88
N PRO A 523 16.00 -3.73 -6.98
CA PRO A 523 15.00 -4.57 -6.37
C PRO A 523 14.94 -5.95 -7.03
N LEU A 524 15.00 -6.99 -6.19
CA LEU A 524 14.63 -8.35 -6.60
C LEU A 524 13.11 -8.41 -6.79
N ALA A 525 12.64 -9.27 -7.69
CA ALA A 525 11.20 -9.41 -7.97
C ALA A 525 10.38 -9.68 -6.70
N ALA A 526 10.87 -10.54 -5.82
CA ALA A 526 10.32 -10.76 -4.49
C ALA A 526 10.79 -9.64 -3.52
N GLY A 527 9.87 -8.75 -3.11
CA GLY A 527 10.17 -7.67 -2.16
C GLY A 527 10.41 -6.29 -2.78
N ARG A 528 10.17 -6.13 -4.08
CA ARG A 528 10.31 -4.84 -4.81
C ARG A 528 9.55 -3.71 -4.12
N GLU A 529 8.29 -3.92 -3.79
CA GLU A 529 7.43 -2.90 -3.18
C GLU A 529 7.92 -2.49 -1.78
N ALA A 530 8.33 -3.46 -0.95
CA ALA A 530 8.86 -3.18 0.39
C ALA A 530 10.15 -2.34 0.34
N LEU A 531 11.03 -2.60 -0.65
CA LEU A 531 12.24 -1.81 -0.85
C LEU A 531 11.92 -0.39 -1.32
N LEU A 532 10.96 -0.21 -2.23
CA LEU A 532 10.52 1.10 -2.71
C LEU A 532 9.87 1.93 -1.60
N MET A 533 9.04 1.32 -0.77
CA MET A 533 8.46 1.98 0.41
C MET A 533 9.54 2.38 1.44
N ALA A 534 10.53 1.53 1.66
CA ALA A 534 11.66 1.86 2.54
C ALA A 534 12.52 3.01 1.97
N ALA A 535 12.75 3.02 0.67
CA ALA A 535 13.45 4.09 -0.04
C ALA A 535 12.71 5.43 0.04
N GLY A 536 11.38 5.39 0.01
CA GLY A 536 10.54 6.57 0.19
C GLY A 536 10.58 7.18 1.59
N ARG A 537 10.86 6.39 2.60
CA ARG A 537 11.05 6.85 4.00
C ARG A 537 12.49 7.22 4.33
N CYS A 538 13.40 7.00 3.39
CA CYS A 538 14.80 7.34 3.55
C CYS A 538 15.02 8.82 3.23
N THR A 539 15.96 9.45 3.95
CA THR A 539 16.37 10.85 3.71
C THR A 539 17.53 10.99 2.72
N ARG A 540 18.11 9.87 2.28
CA ARG A 540 19.23 9.86 1.35
C ARG A 540 18.75 9.89 -0.11
N PRO A 541 19.52 10.50 -1.02
CA PRO A 541 19.28 10.41 -2.44
C PRO A 541 19.24 8.96 -2.93
N VAL A 542 18.30 8.67 -3.83
CA VAL A 542 18.04 7.35 -4.36
C VAL A 542 18.11 7.39 -5.88
N LEU A 543 18.92 6.53 -6.49
CA LEU A 543 18.89 6.25 -7.91
C LEU A 543 18.01 5.04 -8.19
N LEU A 544 17.01 5.21 -9.04
CA LEU A 544 16.07 4.17 -9.44
C LEU A 544 16.39 3.73 -10.89
N PRO A 545 16.79 2.46 -11.11
CA PRO A 545 17.01 1.95 -12.46
C PRO A 545 15.72 1.96 -13.28
N VAL A 546 15.85 2.38 -14.53
CA VAL A 546 14.74 2.39 -15.48
C VAL A 546 14.49 0.97 -15.98
N SER A 547 13.30 0.40 -15.74
CA SER A 547 12.86 -0.91 -16.22
C SER A 547 12.54 -0.86 -17.73
N GLU A 548 12.41 -2.02 -18.39
CA GLU A 548 12.04 -2.10 -19.81
C GLU A 548 10.70 -1.40 -20.09
N ILE A 549 9.78 -1.47 -19.15
CA ILE A 549 8.48 -0.80 -19.20
C ILE A 549 8.58 0.54 -18.47
N GLU A 550 8.47 1.63 -19.21
CA GLU A 550 8.60 3.01 -18.71
C GLU A 550 7.58 3.31 -17.60
N GLU A 551 6.35 2.87 -17.77
CA GLU A 551 5.25 3.06 -16.82
C GLU A 551 5.54 2.43 -15.44
N GLU A 552 6.19 1.26 -15.41
CA GLU A 552 6.59 0.62 -14.14
C GLU A 552 7.66 1.42 -13.38
N THR A 553 8.57 2.07 -14.11
CA THR A 553 9.58 2.93 -13.51
C THR A 553 8.96 4.17 -12.91
N LEU A 554 8.05 4.80 -13.64
CA LEU A 554 7.34 5.99 -13.18
C LEU A 554 6.48 5.68 -11.95
N ALA A 555 5.75 4.55 -11.96
CA ALA A 555 4.98 4.10 -10.81
C ALA A 555 5.86 3.81 -9.58
N ALA A 556 7.04 3.20 -9.78
CA ALA A 556 8.01 2.95 -8.70
C ALA A 556 8.58 4.28 -8.13
N ALA A 557 8.89 5.24 -8.98
CA ALA A 557 9.33 6.56 -8.57
C ALA A 557 8.24 7.32 -7.80
N GLU A 558 7.00 7.26 -8.27
CA GLU A 558 5.85 7.84 -7.59
C GLU A 558 5.63 7.24 -6.20
N LEU A 559 5.80 5.93 -6.05
CA LEU A 559 5.70 5.25 -4.75
C LEU A 559 6.75 5.77 -3.77
N ILE A 560 8.00 5.97 -4.22
CA ILE A 560 9.08 6.53 -3.38
C ILE A 560 8.75 7.97 -2.98
N LEU A 561 8.35 8.82 -3.94
CA LEU A 561 7.99 10.21 -3.70
C LEU A 561 6.80 10.35 -2.75
N ALA A 562 5.78 9.50 -2.90
CA ALA A 562 4.60 9.46 -2.06
C ALA A 562 4.90 9.12 -0.59
N GLN A 563 5.98 8.40 -0.32
CA GLN A 563 6.43 8.10 1.04
C GLN A 563 7.28 9.23 1.67
N GLY A 564 7.60 10.29 0.91
CA GLY A 564 8.24 11.51 1.42
C GLY A 564 9.67 11.77 0.94
N ASN A 565 10.35 10.84 0.28
CA ASN A 565 11.68 11.06 -0.25
C ASN A 565 11.62 11.82 -1.59
N GLN A 566 11.95 13.11 -1.56
CA GLN A 566 12.01 13.98 -2.73
C GLN A 566 13.35 13.87 -3.50
N GLN A 567 14.32 13.13 -2.96
CA GLN A 567 15.67 12.99 -3.52
C GLN A 567 15.75 11.72 -4.37
N VAL A 568 15.03 11.69 -5.50
CA VAL A 568 14.96 10.54 -6.42
C VAL A 568 15.47 10.98 -7.80
N ALA A 569 16.37 10.17 -8.39
CA ALA A 569 16.78 10.29 -9.78
C ALA A 569 16.61 8.95 -10.51
N LEU A 570 16.43 9.01 -11.82
CA LEU A 570 16.31 7.84 -12.69
C LEU A 570 17.69 7.46 -13.26
N LEU A 571 18.02 6.17 -13.27
CA LEU A 571 19.23 5.64 -13.91
C LEU A 571 18.84 4.83 -15.13
N ALA A 572 19.10 5.40 -16.32
CA ALA A 572 18.85 4.74 -17.59
C ALA A 572 20.05 3.85 -17.99
N GLY A 573 19.78 2.61 -18.36
CA GLY A 573 20.79 1.67 -18.84
C GLY A 573 21.39 2.03 -20.20
N GLN A 574 22.52 1.42 -20.55
CA GLN A 574 23.27 1.65 -21.80
C GLN A 574 22.47 1.34 -23.08
N GLU A 575 21.48 0.48 -22.99
CA GLU A 575 20.69 -0.03 -24.14
C GLU A 575 19.61 0.95 -24.61
N ARG A 576 19.41 2.07 -23.89
CA ARG A 576 18.30 2.97 -24.17
C ARG A 576 18.66 3.97 -25.27
N SER A 577 17.76 4.07 -26.24
CA SER A 577 17.89 5.06 -27.33
C SER A 577 17.60 6.49 -26.83
N LEU A 578 18.12 7.47 -27.51
CA LEU A 578 17.87 8.89 -27.23
C LEU A 578 16.36 9.22 -27.23
N SER A 579 15.57 8.60 -28.11
CA SER A 579 14.12 8.79 -28.16
C SER A 579 13.41 8.30 -26.91
N GLN A 580 13.85 7.19 -26.31
CA GLN A 580 13.32 6.67 -25.05
C GLN A 580 13.70 7.58 -23.87
N LEU A 581 14.90 8.12 -23.84
CA LEU A 581 15.31 9.07 -22.80
C LEU A 581 14.53 10.38 -22.87
N LEU A 582 14.27 10.89 -24.08
CA LEU A 582 13.40 12.04 -24.28
C LEU A 582 11.94 11.77 -23.89
N SER A 583 11.44 10.54 -24.11
CA SER A 583 10.11 10.11 -23.63
C SER A 583 10.06 10.15 -22.11
N LEU A 584 11.02 9.54 -21.42
CA LEU A 584 11.12 9.58 -19.95
C LEU A 584 11.11 11.00 -19.40
N GLN A 585 11.85 11.93 -20.04
CA GLN A 585 11.88 13.33 -19.62
C GLN A 585 10.58 14.08 -19.87
N LYS A 586 9.81 13.72 -20.88
CA LYS A 586 8.49 14.29 -21.12
C LYS A 586 7.48 13.86 -20.06
N HIS A 587 7.61 12.62 -19.57
CA HIS A 587 6.68 12.03 -18.61
C HIS A 587 7.15 12.17 -17.15
N SER A 588 8.44 12.46 -16.92
CA SER A 588 9.02 12.62 -15.59
C SER A 588 9.82 13.91 -15.48
N ARG A 589 9.71 14.61 -14.34
CA ARG A 589 10.57 15.75 -13.98
C ARG A 589 11.78 15.35 -13.14
N LEU A 590 11.94 14.05 -12.90
CA LEU A 590 13.05 13.56 -12.10
C LEU A 590 14.36 13.71 -12.83
N PRO A 591 15.45 14.01 -12.10
CA PRO A 591 16.79 14.03 -12.68
C PRO A 591 17.11 12.70 -13.35
N LEU A 592 17.72 12.74 -14.51
CA LEU A 592 18.06 11.57 -15.31
C LEU A 592 19.57 11.41 -15.37
N VAL A 593 20.05 10.23 -14.97
CA VAL A 593 21.43 9.77 -15.11
C VAL A 593 21.46 8.73 -16.22
N SER A 594 22.33 8.87 -17.20
CA SER A 594 22.51 7.89 -18.27
C SER A 594 23.75 7.05 -18.03
N GLN A 595 23.61 5.73 -18.06
CA GLN A 595 24.74 4.82 -18.04
C GLN A 595 25.32 4.73 -19.46
N LEU A 596 26.63 4.97 -19.60
CA LEU A 596 27.37 4.94 -20.85
C LEU A 596 28.38 3.80 -20.86
N ASN A 597 28.77 3.34 -22.07
CA ASN A 597 29.81 2.35 -22.24
C ASN A 597 31.16 3.08 -22.40
N GLY A 598 32.10 2.85 -21.50
CA GLY A 598 33.44 3.45 -21.55
C GLY A 598 34.29 3.06 -22.75
N GLN A 599 33.91 1.98 -23.46
CA GLN A 599 34.61 1.52 -24.67
C GLN A 599 34.07 2.13 -25.97
N ASP A 600 33.04 2.98 -25.89
CA ASP A 600 32.44 3.60 -27.06
C ASP A 600 33.37 4.71 -27.63
N ALA A 601 33.74 4.58 -28.90
CA ALA A 601 34.63 5.53 -29.57
C ALA A 601 34.02 6.96 -29.70
N LEU A 602 32.71 7.08 -29.62
CA LEU A 602 31.93 8.32 -29.69
C LEU A 602 31.39 8.79 -28.34
N LEU A 603 32.01 8.31 -27.25
CA LEU A 603 31.57 8.61 -25.88
C LEU A 603 31.40 10.13 -25.60
N PRO A 604 32.34 11.01 -25.97
CA PRO A 604 32.20 12.44 -25.72
C PRO A 604 31.05 13.09 -26.51
N GLU A 605 30.86 12.70 -27.77
CA GLU A 605 29.80 13.22 -28.65
C GLU A 605 28.43 12.77 -28.17
N LEU A 606 28.33 11.50 -27.77
CA LEU A 606 27.10 10.92 -27.20
C LEU A 606 26.73 11.63 -25.90
N ALA A 607 27.68 11.86 -25.01
CA ALA A 607 27.45 12.59 -23.77
C ALA A 607 26.97 14.03 -24.01
N GLY A 608 27.57 14.74 -24.96
CA GLY A 608 27.15 16.08 -25.35
C GLY A 608 25.72 16.12 -25.92
N ALA A 609 25.35 15.14 -26.76
CA ALA A 609 23.99 15.01 -27.27
C ALA A 609 22.98 14.73 -26.16
N LEU A 610 23.31 13.84 -25.23
CA LEU A 610 22.46 13.48 -24.07
C LEU A 610 22.31 14.66 -23.10
N GLN A 611 23.39 15.41 -22.84
CA GLN A 611 23.34 16.62 -22.03
C GLN A 611 22.44 17.69 -22.66
N SER A 612 22.57 17.90 -23.99
CA SER A 612 21.68 18.79 -24.74
C SER A 612 20.23 18.33 -24.73
N ALA A 613 19.99 17.03 -24.60
CA ALA A 613 18.67 16.43 -24.43
C ALA A 613 18.16 16.51 -22.98
N GLY A 614 18.92 17.08 -22.02
CA GLY A 614 18.53 17.32 -20.65
C GLY A 614 18.94 16.24 -19.65
N VAL A 615 19.83 15.31 -20.01
CA VAL A 615 20.45 14.36 -19.06
C VAL A 615 21.37 15.12 -18.11
N GLN A 616 21.23 14.87 -16.80
CA GLN A 616 21.87 15.63 -15.73
C GLN A 616 22.98 14.86 -15.01
N GLY A 617 23.24 13.64 -15.41
CA GLY A 617 24.35 12.86 -14.88
C GLY A 617 24.71 11.70 -15.79
N PHE A 618 25.96 11.26 -15.67
CA PHE A 618 26.49 10.13 -16.41
C PHE A 618 27.13 9.14 -15.47
N ALA A 619 26.90 7.86 -15.73
CA ALA A 619 27.50 6.76 -15.01
C ALA A 619 28.28 5.87 -15.97
N LEU A 620 29.54 5.63 -15.67
CA LEU A 620 30.37 4.66 -16.40
C LEU A 620 30.56 3.42 -15.55
N ARG A 621 30.46 2.24 -16.15
CA ARG A 621 30.70 0.96 -15.49
C ARG A 621 32.13 0.52 -15.77
N PHE A 622 32.79 0.06 -14.72
CA PHE A 622 34.18 -0.40 -14.76
C PHE A 622 34.35 -1.75 -14.08
N ASP A 623 35.28 -2.56 -14.58
CA ASP A 623 35.86 -3.66 -13.85
C ASP A 623 37.15 -3.21 -13.16
N GLU A 624 37.59 -3.92 -12.12
CA GLU A 624 38.73 -3.53 -11.26
C GLU A 624 40.02 -3.19 -12.02
N SER A 625 40.28 -3.88 -13.14
CA SER A 625 41.48 -3.74 -13.99
C SER A 625 41.34 -2.75 -15.13
N GLU A 626 40.19 -2.14 -15.32
CA GLU A 626 39.95 -1.25 -16.45
C GLU A 626 40.50 0.18 -16.24
N SER A 627 40.94 0.80 -17.31
CA SER A 627 41.40 2.18 -17.30
C SER A 627 40.29 3.18 -17.09
N LEU A 628 40.49 4.17 -16.22
CA LEU A 628 39.57 5.29 -15.99
C LEU A 628 39.71 6.42 -17.07
N ALA A 629 40.49 6.22 -18.12
CA ALA A 629 40.63 7.19 -19.22
C ALA A 629 39.28 7.64 -19.85
N PRO A 630 38.28 6.78 -20.04
CA PRO A 630 36.95 7.19 -20.49
C PRO A 630 36.27 8.21 -19.57
N MET A 631 36.49 8.16 -18.27
CA MET A 631 35.96 9.14 -17.31
C MET A 631 36.56 10.53 -17.56
N GLN A 632 37.89 10.60 -17.86
CA GLN A 632 38.54 11.85 -18.15
C GLN A 632 38.03 12.49 -19.46
N GLN A 633 37.82 11.68 -20.51
CA GLN A 633 37.23 12.15 -21.75
C GLN A 633 35.82 12.71 -21.56
N LEU A 634 35.04 12.00 -20.76
CA LEU A 634 33.69 12.40 -20.40
C LEU A 634 33.68 13.71 -19.57
N ALA A 635 34.55 13.82 -18.57
CA ALA A 635 34.68 14.99 -17.73
C ALA A 635 35.10 16.24 -18.55
N GLN A 636 36.07 16.09 -19.45
CA GLN A 636 36.50 17.18 -20.34
C GLN A 636 35.34 17.68 -21.20
N ARG A 637 34.53 16.77 -21.75
CA ARG A 637 33.40 17.16 -22.61
C ARG A 637 32.26 17.80 -21.83
N VAL A 638 31.95 17.27 -20.66
CA VAL A 638 30.79 17.66 -19.84
C VAL A 638 31.01 18.99 -19.13
N TYR A 639 32.25 19.27 -18.66
CA TYR A 639 32.56 20.49 -17.91
C TYR A 639 33.24 21.59 -18.71
N GLN A 640 33.79 21.30 -19.89
CA GLN A 640 34.51 22.29 -20.73
C GLN A 640 33.81 22.61 -22.05
N GLY A 641 32.76 21.83 -22.41
CA GLY A 641 31.95 22.05 -23.62
C GLY A 641 30.69 22.81 -23.32
#